data_10c312656072f3b471dc04891dc9db03
#
_entry.id   10c312656072f3b471dc04891dc9db03
#
_cell.length_a   1.000
_cell.length_b   1.000
_cell.length_c   1.000
_cell.angle_alpha   90.00
_cell.angle_beta   90.00
_cell.angle_gamma   90.00
#
_symmetry.space_group_name_H-M   'P 1'
#
loop_
_entity.id
_entity.type
_entity.pdbx_description
1 polymer ?
#
loop_
_entity_poly.entity_id
_entity_poly.type
_entity_poly.pdbx_seq_one_letter_code
_entity_poly.pdbx_strand_id
1 'polypeptide(L)'
;MIKFLIHKPVSVLMSFLAVLVLAAFSIRNIAVTLLPDIDIPTISIYASYPDHSASEIEQSVLAPLRQNIQQVGGLETLESKAADEQGILTARFPYGKDIDLAFVEVNEKLDLAINSLPEDLKRPVVIKTKASDIPTLYLSVRYRDILDASGDKVTLSEFSSRTVRRRLEQLPSVSMADITGTVSSHIEMIPDEKRMQSLGITHQNLQQAIADANISLGNIRVRERDYEYLIRVGRPINSLDDLKNTPLKIKGRVFYLRELADIHFAESEPEGIFTTDGAPGINMAIFKDFNARMSTFQEEVGDVITELESTHTDLVFHTNRDQAQLLNLSISGMRTALWLGCLLATVIVFFFYRDRRIPVIIGIVTPLSLAISVLFLYLFGLSINIISLSGIIMGIGMMIDNGIIILDNITQEARSGQTMEEACIRGTNEMAMPLLSSMLTTCAVFLPLIFLSDLAGALFYDQALSVSICLLVSYIVAIIFIPVLFFRMFRDKPMKIQTEDSRPNGIRRAYDKGFHFTFERSVLFSITVVIVLGGGVLAYQNLKKEKMPALPRTSMQLSVLWNTPLSTQNMDDRIEKLHKALSSQVVDFQAYIGPQQFVLNNHYQLDGESSNIFLSFTSPGELPQIKSRINLFFRENYPEAVVEINPDRDIFEIIFPSTSEETVLAYYHNQNREEKALEQHYDLKEEWAGTFGIDIRSDPPTREVVVLRSRDRQLLRYDMNKNYLLEVISQNINKVQLSELGQMDRDVPIVLTKNQTGLSELFGNIRVQNNEGQTFTIDHFFNTSTRQRMKYIYADQRGPYIPEKIVQANLEKLDEAITARKKEFPTENFSIRSSVMENRAMVREISLALLVAILLLYLIIAAQFESLVTPFIVIMEIPVSIAGALLALWLTGSTINAMSMIGMVVTIGIIINDSIIKIDTINRLHLSGIPLKEATHIGGQKRLYPILMTSLTTILAMTPYLIGDSFGTVLQKPLAISLIGSMIVGTLVSLFFIPKLYYWMKYSSQKLEK
;
A
#
# COMPACT_ATOMS: atom_id res chain seq x y z
N MET A 1 6.68 37.59 33.48
CA MET A 1 5.56 37.04 32.72
C MET A 1 4.57 36.33 33.65
N ILE A 2 4.95 35.32 34.41
CA ILE A 2 4.06 34.47 35.23
C ILE A 2 3.31 35.27 36.30
N LYS A 3 3.97 36.22 36.98
CA LYS A 3 3.33 37.16 37.95
C LYS A 3 2.15 37.91 37.31
N PHE A 4 2.30 38.40 36.07
CA PHE A 4 1.23 39.12 35.36
C PHE A 4 0.03 38.19 35.05
N LEU A 5 0.32 36.93 34.63
CA LEU A 5 -0.71 35.95 34.27
C LEU A 5 -1.56 35.53 35.52
N ILE A 6 -0.91 35.34 36.67
CA ILE A 6 -1.58 34.95 37.90
C ILE A 6 -2.54 36.07 38.41
N HIS A 7 -2.17 37.36 38.18
CA HIS A 7 -3.04 38.49 38.55
C HIS A 7 -4.22 38.72 37.58
N LYS A 8 -4.20 38.12 36.38
CA LYS A 8 -5.28 38.20 35.40
C LYS A 8 -5.84 36.81 35.00
N PRO A 9 -6.31 36.00 35.98
CA PRO A 9 -6.68 34.61 35.71
C PRO A 9 -7.86 34.49 34.75
N VAL A 10 -8.80 35.43 34.78
CA VAL A 10 -9.97 35.39 33.89
C VAL A 10 -9.54 35.61 32.43
N SER A 11 -8.63 36.53 32.18
CA SER A 11 -8.12 36.77 30.81
C SER A 11 -7.43 35.56 30.27
N VAL A 12 -6.61 34.86 31.06
CA VAL A 12 -5.94 33.62 30.63
C VAL A 12 -6.95 32.53 30.34
N LEU A 13 -7.92 32.30 31.22
CA LEU A 13 -8.97 31.28 31.02
C LEU A 13 -9.81 31.59 29.77
N MET A 14 -10.16 32.84 29.50
CA MET A 14 -10.93 33.26 28.33
C MET A 14 -10.11 33.09 27.04
N SER A 15 -8.79 33.39 27.08
CA SER A 15 -7.91 33.16 25.92
C SER A 15 -7.85 31.67 25.56
N PHE A 16 -7.67 30.79 26.55
CA PHE A 16 -7.66 29.34 26.31
C PHE A 16 -9.04 28.81 25.86
N LEU A 17 -10.13 29.38 26.38
CA LEU A 17 -11.49 29.06 25.93
C LEU A 17 -11.69 29.46 24.46
N ALA A 18 -11.22 30.64 24.06
CA ALA A 18 -11.27 31.06 22.65
C ALA A 18 -10.48 30.11 21.74
N VAL A 19 -9.28 29.72 22.15
CA VAL A 19 -8.47 28.74 21.41
C VAL A 19 -9.18 27.36 21.34
N LEU A 20 -9.85 26.96 22.42
CA LEU A 20 -10.64 25.72 22.46
C LEU A 20 -11.82 25.73 21.47
N VAL A 21 -12.49 26.87 21.31
CA VAL A 21 -13.56 27.05 20.31
C VAL A 21 -13.00 26.92 18.91
N LEU A 22 -11.83 27.51 18.62
CA LEU A 22 -11.14 27.33 17.34
C LEU A 22 -10.71 25.87 17.11
N ALA A 23 -10.23 25.21 18.18
CA ALA A 23 -9.88 23.80 18.12
C ALA A 23 -11.11 22.91 17.82
N ALA A 24 -12.26 23.21 18.41
CA ALA A 24 -13.50 22.48 18.12
C ALA A 24 -13.93 22.64 16.65
N PHE A 25 -13.75 23.84 16.10
CA PHE A 25 -13.98 24.06 14.65
C PHE A 25 -12.98 23.26 13.80
N SER A 26 -11.71 23.21 14.17
CA SER A 26 -10.69 22.46 13.45
C SER A 26 -10.94 20.96 13.49
N ILE A 27 -11.33 20.41 14.66
CA ILE A 27 -11.67 18.96 14.80
C ILE A 27 -12.81 18.56 13.84
N ARG A 28 -13.76 19.49 13.60
CA ARG A 28 -14.86 19.23 12.67
C ARG A 28 -14.43 19.26 11.20
N ASN A 29 -13.40 20.06 10.87
CA ASN A 29 -13.01 20.34 9.48
C ASN A 29 -11.74 19.61 9.03
N ILE A 30 -10.94 19.05 9.94
CA ILE A 30 -9.73 18.31 9.61
C ILE A 30 -10.05 17.07 8.78
N ALA A 31 -9.24 16.79 7.77
CA ALA A 31 -9.37 15.58 6.95
C ALA A 31 -9.06 14.34 7.78
N VAL A 32 -9.87 13.28 7.62
CA VAL A 32 -9.62 11.97 8.23
C VAL A 32 -9.34 11.00 7.11
N THR A 33 -8.13 10.45 7.10
CA THR A 33 -7.63 9.53 6.07
C THR A 33 -7.03 8.28 6.73
N LEU A 34 -6.86 7.22 5.98
CA LEU A 34 -6.27 5.99 6.51
C LEU A 34 -4.76 6.16 6.72
N LEU A 35 -4.08 6.70 5.71
CA LEU A 35 -2.66 7.00 5.69
C LEU A 35 -2.44 8.48 5.35
N PRO A 36 -1.25 9.04 5.58
CA PRO A 36 -0.86 10.34 5.05
C PRO A 36 -1.05 10.40 3.53
N ASP A 37 -1.14 11.61 2.99
CA ASP A 37 -1.13 11.82 1.54
C ASP A 37 0.26 11.49 1.00
N ILE A 38 0.39 10.29 0.43
CA ILE A 38 1.64 9.77 -0.10
C ILE A 38 1.48 9.59 -1.60
N ASP A 39 2.22 10.34 -2.37
CA ASP A 39 2.36 10.08 -3.80
C ASP A 39 3.15 8.78 -4.00
N ILE A 40 2.56 7.83 -4.71
CA ILE A 40 3.29 6.63 -5.15
C ILE A 40 4.11 7.05 -6.37
N PRO A 41 5.44 7.12 -6.27
CA PRO A 41 6.27 7.69 -7.33
C PRO A 41 6.44 6.71 -8.51
N THR A 42 5.31 6.28 -9.09
CA THR A 42 5.28 5.29 -10.16
C THR A 42 4.43 5.79 -11.33
N ILE A 43 4.98 5.69 -12.54
CA ILE A 43 4.29 5.97 -13.79
C ILE A 43 4.30 4.69 -14.62
N SER A 44 3.12 4.27 -15.07
CA SER A 44 2.95 3.08 -15.92
C SER A 44 2.50 3.50 -17.33
N ILE A 45 3.10 2.87 -18.33
CA ILE A 45 2.78 3.09 -19.74
C ILE A 45 2.23 1.78 -20.27
N TYR A 46 0.99 1.82 -20.74
CA TYR A 46 0.26 0.68 -21.29
C TYR A 46 0.22 0.77 -22.81
N ALA A 47 0.70 -0.26 -23.46
CA ALA A 47 0.65 -0.40 -24.92
C ALA A 47 -0.21 -1.62 -25.26
N SER A 48 -1.22 -1.43 -26.11
CA SER A 48 -2.03 -2.51 -26.68
C SER A 48 -1.71 -2.65 -28.16
N TYR A 49 -1.31 -3.84 -28.56
CA TYR A 49 -0.96 -4.16 -29.94
C TYR A 49 -1.57 -5.51 -30.31
N PRO A 50 -2.85 -5.50 -30.74
CA PRO A 50 -3.62 -6.71 -31.01
C PRO A 50 -2.93 -7.61 -32.05
N ASP A 51 -3.17 -8.90 -31.96
CA ASP A 51 -2.64 -9.94 -32.88
C ASP A 51 -1.10 -10.12 -32.87
N HIS A 52 -0.37 -9.51 -31.89
CA HIS A 52 1.07 -9.62 -31.76
C HIS A 52 1.50 -10.41 -30.52
N SER A 53 2.56 -11.20 -30.68
CA SER A 53 3.13 -12.00 -29.59
C SER A 53 3.90 -11.16 -28.56
N ALA A 54 4.08 -11.68 -27.34
CA ALA A 54 4.88 -11.04 -26.27
C ALA A 54 6.30 -10.67 -26.76
N SER A 55 6.92 -11.50 -27.60
CA SER A 55 8.25 -11.26 -28.18
C SER A 55 8.27 -10.07 -29.15
N GLU A 56 7.23 -9.95 -29.98
CA GLU A 56 7.10 -8.83 -30.92
C GLU A 56 6.82 -7.54 -30.18
N ILE A 57 5.98 -7.57 -29.15
CA ILE A 57 5.68 -6.40 -28.31
C ILE A 57 6.92 -5.95 -27.56
N GLU A 58 7.69 -6.86 -26.97
CA GLU A 58 8.95 -6.49 -26.33
C GLU A 58 9.91 -5.84 -27.32
N GLN A 59 10.11 -6.42 -28.50
CA GLN A 59 11.11 -5.96 -29.46
C GLN A 59 10.70 -4.68 -30.20
N SER A 60 9.44 -4.60 -30.64
CA SER A 60 8.97 -3.50 -31.51
C SER A 60 8.32 -2.34 -30.73
N VAL A 61 7.87 -2.57 -29.49
CA VAL A 61 7.15 -1.55 -28.71
C VAL A 61 7.89 -1.21 -27.40
N LEU A 62 8.09 -2.19 -26.51
CA LEU A 62 8.60 -1.89 -25.16
C LEU A 62 10.09 -1.56 -25.14
N ALA A 63 10.91 -2.22 -25.94
CA ALA A 63 12.35 -1.92 -25.97
C ALA A 63 12.66 -0.50 -26.51
N PRO A 64 12.04 0.00 -27.62
CA PRO A 64 12.16 1.38 -28.02
C PRO A 64 11.62 2.39 -26.99
N LEU A 65 10.49 2.09 -26.37
CA LEU A 65 9.94 2.92 -25.29
C LEU A 65 10.90 2.98 -24.10
N ARG A 66 11.43 1.85 -23.65
CA ARG A 66 12.37 1.77 -22.53
C ARG A 66 13.65 2.59 -22.80
N GLN A 67 14.20 2.53 -24.01
CA GLN A 67 15.38 3.32 -24.39
C GLN A 67 15.15 4.83 -24.31
N ASN A 68 13.97 5.32 -24.67
CA ASN A 68 13.63 6.73 -24.59
C ASN A 68 13.30 7.16 -23.14
N ILE A 69 12.49 6.39 -22.44
CA ILE A 69 12.06 6.69 -21.06
C ILE A 69 13.22 6.61 -20.07
N GLN A 70 14.25 5.79 -20.34
CA GLN A 70 15.45 5.71 -19.50
C GLN A 70 16.20 7.06 -19.38
N GLN A 71 15.95 8.00 -20.29
CA GLN A 71 16.55 9.33 -20.28
C GLN A 71 15.83 10.33 -19.36
N VAL A 72 14.69 9.94 -18.76
CA VAL A 72 13.94 10.79 -17.82
C VAL A 72 14.77 11.01 -16.55
N GLY A 73 14.85 12.27 -16.13
CA GLY A 73 15.67 12.65 -14.97
C GLY A 73 15.14 12.08 -13.65
N GLY A 74 16.06 11.51 -12.85
CA GLY A 74 15.75 10.98 -11.52
C GLY A 74 14.99 9.66 -11.53
N LEU A 75 15.04 8.90 -12.61
CA LEU A 75 14.48 7.56 -12.68
C LEU A 75 15.27 6.60 -11.78
N GLU A 76 14.60 5.86 -10.94
CA GLU A 76 15.19 4.87 -10.04
C GLU A 76 15.23 3.48 -10.68
N THR A 77 14.06 2.98 -11.09
CA THR A 77 13.94 1.70 -11.79
C THR A 77 13.00 1.80 -12.98
N LEU A 78 13.29 1.04 -14.02
CA LEU A 78 12.47 0.92 -15.21
C LEU A 78 12.32 -0.55 -15.56
N GLU A 79 11.09 -1.03 -15.54
CA GLU A 79 10.75 -2.43 -15.77
C GLU A 79 9.68 -2.54 -16.83
N SER A 80 9.75 -3.55 -17.67
CA SER A 80 8.71 -3.86 -18.63
C SER A 80 8.27 -5.32 -18.52
N LYS A 81 7.00 -5.53 -18.80
CA LYS A 81 6.37 -6.84 -18.92
C LYS A 81 5.60 -6.87 -20.24
N ALA A 82 6.04 -7.70 -21.17
CA ALA A 82 5.31 -8.00 -22.40
C ALA A 82 4.49 -9.27 -22.21
N ALA A 83 3.24 -9.23 -22.63
CA ALA A 83 2.35 -10.36 -22.84
C ALA A 83 1.88 -10.33 -24.29
N ASP A 84 1.13 -11.34 -24.74
CA ASP A 84 0.52 -11.23 -26.06
C ASP A 84 -0.52 -10.12 -26.08
N GLU A 85 -0.53 -9.37 -27.16
CA GLU A 85 -1.41 -8.23 -27.46
C GLU A 85 -1.24 -7.01 -26.57
N GLN A 86 -0.43 -7.07 -25.49
CA GLN A 86 -0.26 -5.96 -24.56
C GLN A 86 1.11 -5.91 -23.88
N GLY A 87 1.54 -4.71 -23.55
CA GLY A 87 2.77 -4.48 -22.83
C GLY A 87 2.63 -3.37 -21.79
N ILE A 88 3.35 -3.53 -20.70
CA ILE A 88 3.38 -2.55 -19.62
C ILE A 88 4.83 -2.15 -19.37
N LEU A 89 5.11 -0.86 -19.35
CA LEU A 89 6.39 -0.29 -18.93
C LEU A 89 6.16 0.52 -17.64
N THR A 90 6.84 0.15 -16.57
CA THR A 90 6.70 0.77 -15.25
C THR A 90 7.97 1.53 -14.89
N ALA A 91 7.85 2.83 -14.74
CA ALA A 91 8.91 3.74 -14.31
C ALA A 91 8.69 4.13 -12.84
N ARG A 92 9.67 3.84 -11.97
CA ARG A 92 9.65 4.22 -10.56
C ARG A 92 10.66 5.35 -10.31
N PHE A 93 10.24 6.30 -9.48
CA PHE A 93 11.04 7.44 -9.07
C PHE A 93 11.24 7.42 -7.55
N PRO A 94 12.25 8.09 -7.01
CA PRO A 94 12.42 8.22 -5.58
C PRO A 94 11.28 9.04 -4.95
N TYR A 95 10.92 8.72 -3.73
CA TYR A 95 9.95 9.48 -2.97
C TYR A 95 10.39 10.95 -2.82
N GLY A 96 9.44 11.88 -2.91
CA GLY A 96 9.70 13.32 -2.88
C GLY A 96 10.04 13.96 -4.23
N LYS A 97 10.14 13.15 -5.30
CA LYS A 97 10.16 13.67 -6.67
C LYS A 97 8.76 14.17 -7.03
N ASP A 98 8.70 15.35 -7.63
CA ASP A 98 7.46 15.85 -8.24
C ASP A 98 7.01 14.91 -9.37
N ILE A 99 5.98 14.10 -9.09
CA ILE A 99 5.50 13.10 -10.02
C ILE A 99 4.72 13.72 -11.18
N ASP A 100 4.14 14.93 -11.00
CA ASP A 100 3.45 15.62 -12.06
C ASP A 100 4.45 16.14 -13.11
N LEU A 101 5.60 16.64 -12.67
CA LEU A 101 6.69 17.00 -13.57
C LEU A 101 7.28 15.77 -14.26
N ALA A 102 7.50 14.67 -13.52
CA ALA A 102 7.98 13.43 -14.10
C ALA A 102 6.99 12.86 -15.14
N PHE A 103 5.68 12.99 -14.91
CA PHE A 103 4.64 12.58 -15.84
C PHE A 103 4.72 13.38 -17.16
N VAL A 104 4.95 14.68 -17.08
CA VAL A 104 5.16 15.52 -18.27
C VAL A 104 6.42 15.09 -19.04
N GLU A 105 7.54 14.86 -18.33
CA GLU A 105 8.80 14.39 -18.95
C GLU A 105 8.62 13.01 -19.62
N VAL A 106 7.89 12.08 -18.97
CA VAL A 106 7.59 10.76 -19.54
C VAL A 106 6.75 10.88 -20.80
N ASN A 107 5.71 11.74 -20.82
CA ASN A 107 4.90 11.98 -22.02
C ASN A 107 5.72 12.60 -23.16
N GLU A 108 6.61 13.54 -22.85
CA GLU A 108 7.54 14.12 -23.86
C GLU A 108 8.42 13.03 -24.47
N LYS A 109 9.00 12.16 -23.64
CA LYS A 109 9.84 11.05 -24.15
C LYS A 109 9.02 10.00 -24.90
N LEU A 110 7.77 9.75 -24.48
CA LEU A 110 6.85 8.91 -25.24
C LEU A 110 6.57 9.49 -26.63
N ASP A 111 6.26 10.80 -26.73
CA ASP A 111 5.99 11.44 -28.01
C ASP A 111 7.21 11.41 -28.95
N LEU A 112 8.42 11.49 -28.41
CA LEU A 112 9.64 11.28 -29.19
C LEU A 112 9.79 9.82 -29.67
N ALA A 113 9.37 8.85 -28.84
CA ALA A 113 9.46 7.43 -29.17
C ALA A 113 8.42 7.00 -30.21
N ILE A 114 7.29 7.66 -30.37
CA ILE A 114 6.21 7.31 -31.30
C ILE A 114 6.74 7.12 -32.74
N ASN A 115 7.68 7.94 -33.18
CA ASN A 115 8.25 7.84 -34.51
C ASN A 115 9.07 6.56 -34.75
N SER A 116 9.45 5.84 -33.69
CA SER A 116 10.16 4.55 -33.73
C SER A 116 9.27 3.35 -33.48
N LEU A 117 7.98 3.57 -33.20
CA LEU A 117 6.99 2.52 -32.98
C LEU A 117 6.28 2.16 -34.31
N PRO A 118 5.63 0.97 -34.40
CA PRO A 118 4.83 0.61 -35.56
C PRO A 118 3.71 1.62 -35.86
N GLU A 119 3.44 1.91 -37.12
CA GLU A 119 2.47 2.92 -37.54
C GLU A 119 1.02 2.55 -37.18
N ASP A 120 0.73 1.26 -37.06
CA ASP A 120 -0.59 0.71 -36.72
C ASP A 120 -0.82 0.58 -35.21
N LEU A 121 0.22 0.85 -34.39
CA LEU A 121 0.10 0.85 -32.95
C LEU A 121 -0.70 2.07 -32.48
N LYS A 122 -1.76 1.83 -31.69
CA LYS A 122 -2.43 2.92 -30.97
C LYS A 122 -1.48 3.56 -29.97
N ARG A 123 -1.56 4.89 -29.83
CA ARG A 123 -0.73 5.62 -28.88
C ARG A 123 -0.81 4.99 -27.48
N PRO A 124 0.33 4.60 -26.87
CA PRO A 124 0.34 4.07 -25.51
C PRO A 124 -0.25 5.05 -24.50
N VAL A 125 -0.94 4.52 -23.51
CA VAL A 125 -1.59 5.28 -22.44
C VAL A 125 -0.64 5.41 -21.26
N VAL A 126 -0.38 6.64 -20.81
CA VAL A 126 0.46 6.92 -19.63
C VAL A 126 -0.44 7.17 -18.44
N ILE A 127 -0.23 6.42 -17.37
CA ILE A 127 -0.98 6.51 -16.12
C ILE A 127 0.01 6.77 -14.99
N LYS A 128 -0.20 7.84 -14.22
CA LYS A 128 0.49 8.04 -12.95
C LYS A 128 -0.32 7.36 -11.85
N THR A 129 0.34 6.63 -10.97
CA THR A 129 -0.32 5.96 -9.86
C THR A 129 -0.31 6.87 -8.65
N LYS A 130 -1.49 7.24 -8.15
CA LYS A 130 -1.66 7.91 -6.86
C LYS A 130 -2.26 6.94 -5.84
N ALA A 131 -2.05 7.19 -4.57
CA ALA A 131 -2.74 6.45 -3.51
C ALA A 131 -4.27 6.64 -3.57
N SER A 132 -4.74 7.76 -4.16
CA SER A 132 -6.15 8.03 -4.45
C SER A 132 -6.73 7.18 -5.59
N ASP A 133 -5.88 6.60 -6.45
CA ASP A 133 -6.31 5.81 -7.62
C ASP A 133 -6.51 4.32 -7.26
N ILE A 134 -6.54 4.03 -5.98
CA ILE A 134 -6.92 2.72 -5.46
C ILE A 134 -8.44 2.71 -5.29
N PRO A 135 -9.16 1.69 -5.81
CA PRO A 135 -10.60 1.62 -5.63
C PRO A 135 -10.97 1.70 -4.15
N THR A 136 -11.86 2.63 -3.83
CA THR A 136 -12.32 2.84 -2.44
C THR A 136 -13.31 1.78 -2.02
N LEU A 137 -14.08 1.25 -3.00
CA LEU A 137 -15.13 0.27 -2.80
C LEU A 137 -15.29 -0.55 -4.07
N TYR A 138 -15.57 -1.84 -3.94
CA TYR A 138 -16.04 -2.67 -5.04
C TYR A 138 -17.52 -2.99 -4.87
N LEU A 139 -18.30 -2.78 -5.92
CA LEU A 139 -19.72 -3.08 -5.99
C LEU A 139 -19.94 -4.20 -7.01
N SER A 140 -20.46 -5.34 -6.57
CA SER A 140 -20.90 -6.41 -7.46
C SER A 140 -22.41 -6.39 -7.61
N VAL A 141 -22.86 -6.58 -8.87
CA VAL A 141 -24.29 -6.62 -9.24
C VAL A 141 -24.58 -7.96 -9.91
N ARG A 142 -25.55 -8.68 -9.40
CA ARG A 142 -26.00 -9.97 -9.96
C ARG A 142 -27.49 -10.17 -9.80
N TYR A 143 -28.03 -11.08 -10.56
CA TYR A 143 -29.41 -11.52 -10.32
C TYR A 143 -29.55 -12.26 -8.99
N ARG A 144 -30.71 -12.13 -8.33
CA ARG A 144 -31.02 -12.79 -7.06
C ARG A 144 -31.21 -14.30 -7.26
N ASP A 145 -31.94 -14.69 -8.31
CA ASP A 145 -32.10 -16.11 -8.68
C ASP A 145 -31.04 -16.54 -9.68
N ILE A 146 -30.32 -17.63 -9.35
CA ILE A 146 -29.23 -18.19 -10.18
C ILE A 146 -29.78 -18.73 -11.51
N LEU A 147 -31.06 -19.15 -11.54
CA LEU A 147 -31.73 -19.66 -12.75
C LEU A 147 -32.02 -18.54 -13.76
N ASP A 148 -32.29 -17.32 -13.28
CA ASP A 148 -32.47 -16.14 -14.15
C ASP A 148 -31.13 -15.59 -14.64
N ALA A 149 -30.04 -15.82 -13.88
CA ALA A 149 -28.69 -15.34 -14.23
C ALA A 149 -28.13 -15.99 -15.52
N SER A 150 -28.64 -17.12 -15.97
CA SER A 150 -28.25 -17.75 -17.23
C SER A 150 -28.94 -17.16 -18.47
N GLY A 151 -29.95 -16.28 -18.28
CA GLY A 151 -30.84 -15.86 -19.36
C GLY A 151 -30.58 -14.51 -19.99
N ASP A 152 -30.02 -13.51 -19.30
CA ASP A 152 -29.91 -12.15 -19.85
C ASP A 152 -28.73 -11.34 -19.30
N LYS A 153 -27.51 -11.85 -19.59
CA LYS A 153 -26.25 -11.15 -19.23
C LYS A 153 -26.13 -9.78 -19.93
N VAL A 154 -26.70 -9.64 -21.12
CA VAL A 154 -26.65 -8.38 -21.88
C VAL A 154 -27.47 -7.32 -21.19
N THR A 155 -28.72 -7.63 -20.75
CA THR A 155 -29.54 -6.67 -20.02
C THR A 155 -28.92 -6.24 -18.70
N LEU A 156 -28.32 -7.16 -17.94
CA LEU A 156 -27.58 -6.82 -16.72
C LEU A 156 -26.39 -5.89 -17.03
N SER A 157 -25.66 -6.15 -18.12
CA SER A 157 -24.52 -5.35 -18.55
C SER A 157 -24.94 -3.93 -18.95
N GLU A 158 -26.03 -3.82 -19.70
CA GLU A 158 -26.60 -2.52 -20.11
C GLU A 158 -27.11 -1.73 -18.90
N PHE A 159 -27.86 -2.36 -18.01
CA PHE A 159 -28.34 -1.74 -16.77
C PHE A 159 -27.19 -1.26 -15.91
N SER A 160 -26.19 -2.10 -15.69
CA SER A 160 -25.04 -1.76 -14.87
C SER A 160 -24.21 -0.61 -15.46
N SER A 161 -23.99 -0.63 -16.78
CA SER A 161 -23.18 0.40 -17.46
C SER A 161 -23.95 1.74 -17.61
N ARG A 162 -25.25 1.69 -17.89
CA ARG A 162 -26.03 2.90 -18.23
C ARG A 162 -26.73 3.51 -17.04
N THR A 163 -27.17 2.68 -16.07
CA THR A 163 -27.94 3.15 -14.92
C THR A 163 -27.05 3.22 -13.69
N VAL A 164 -26.50 2.10 -13.25
CA VAL A 164 -25.74 2.03 -11.98
C VAL A 164 -24.47 2.90 -12.06
N ARG A 165 -23.64 2.66 -13.06
CA ARG A 165 -22.38 3.40 -13.26
C ARG A 165 -22.65 4.92 -13.37
N ARG A 166 -23.58 5.35 -14.25
CA ARG A 166 -23.86 6.78 -14.44
C ARG A 166 -24.42 7.42 -13.19
N ARG A 167 -25.26 6.70 -12.43
CA ARG A 167 -25.82 7.21 -11.18
C ARG A 167 -24.74 7.43 -10.13
N LEU A 168 -23.75 6.52 -10.04
CA LEU A 168 -22.61 6.65 -9.16
C LEU A 168 -21.67 7.79 -9.60
N GLU A 169 -21.40 7.91 -10.89
CA GLU A 169 -20.53 8.97 -11.44
C GLU A 169 -21.14 10.38 -11.37
N GLN A 170 -22.45 10.50 -11.12
CA GLN A 170 -23.11 11.79 -10.87
C GLN A 170 -22.87 12.32 -9.46
N LEU A 171 -22.38 11.50 -8.52
CA LEU A 171 -22.10 11.91 -7.15
C LEU A 171 -20.83 12.77 -7.10
N PRO A 172 -20.85 13.94 -6.42
CA PRO A 172 -19.67 14.79 -6.31
C PRO A 172 -18.49 14.12 -5.59
N SER A 173 -18.77 13.11 -4.76
CA SER A 173 -17.77 12.36 -4.01
C SER A 173 -17.11 11.23 -4.81
N VAL A 174 -17.64 10.88 -5.99
CA VAL A 174 -17.15 9.81 -6.87
C VAL A 174 -16.39 10.41 -8.03
N SER A 175 -15.15 9.98 -8.22
CA SER A 175 -14.32 10.37 -9.37
C SER A 175 -14.63 9.51 -10.60
N MET A 176 -14.80 8.21 -10.41
CA MET A 176 -15.04 7.26 -11.50
C MET A 176 -15.62 5.96 -10.94
N ALA A 177 -16.41 5.27 -11.75
CA ALA A 177 -16.83 3.88 -11.54
C ALA A 177 -16.34 3.03 -12.72
N ASP A 178 -15.29 2.26 -12.49
CA ASP A 178 -14.66 1.37 -13.48
C ASP A 178 -15.35 0.01 -13.47
N ILE A 179 -15.75 -0.52 -14.62
CA ILE A 179 -16.64 -1.68 -14.72
C ILE A 179 -15.99 -2.85 -15.45
N THR A 180 -16.27 -4.07 -15.01
CA THR A 180 -15.86 -5.33 -15.67
C THR A 180 -16.94 -6.41 -15.59
N GLY A 181 -16.78 -7.47 -16.37
CA GLY A 181 -17.73 -8.58 -16.50
C GLY A 181 -18.92 -8.25 -17.42
N THR A 182 -18.82 -7.17 -18.19
CA THR A 182 -19.89 -6.76 -19.11
C THR A 182 -19.83 -7.57 -20.40
N VAL A 183 -21.00 -7.91 -20.89
CA VAL A 183 -21.20 -8.60 -22.19
C VAL A 183 -22.00 -7.67 -23.09
N SER A 184 -21.52 -7.50 -24.31
CA SER A 184 -22.22 -6.73 -25.33
C SER A 184 -23.01 -7.65 -26.28
N SER A 185 -24.03 -7.13 -26.93
CA SER A 185 -24.71 -7.81 -28.04
C SER A 185 -24.09 -7.40 -29.37
N HIS A 186 -24.03 -8.33 -30.30
CA HIS A 186 -23.69 -8.08 -31.69
C HIS A 186 -24.68 -8.77 -32.63
N ILE A 187 -24.69 -8.39 -33.89
CA ILE A 187 -25.44 -9.11 -34.92
C ILE A 187 -24.49 -10.16 -35.50
N GLU A 188 -24.81 -11.42 -35.27
CA GLU A 188 -24.10 -12.52 -35.83
C GLU A 188 -24.65 -12.86 -37.22
N MET A 189 -23.74 -12.97 -38.20
CA MET A 189 -24.06 -13.39 -39.56
C MET A 189 -23.30 -14.67 -39.85
N ILE A 190 -24.04 -15.78 -39.96
CA ILE A 190 -23.50 -17.11 -40.29
C ILE A 190 -23.80 -17.43 -41.74
N PRO A 191 -22.78 -17.39 -42.65
CA PRO A 191 -23.01 -17.64 -44.08
C PRO A 191 -23.32 -19.14 -44.38
N ASP A 192 -24.21 -19.41 -45.32
CA ASP A 192 -24.37 -20.70 -45.90
C ASP A 192 -23.28 -20.92 -46.95
N GLU A 193 -22.17 -21.48 -46.54
CA GLU A 193 -20.99 -21.73 -47.37
C GLU A 193 -21.30 -22.59 -48.63
N LYS A 194 -22.19 -23.60 -48.52
CA LYS A 194 -22.54 -24.48 -49.64
C LYS A 194 -23.32 -23.72 -50.69
N ARG A 195 -24.26 -22.89 -50.27
CA ARG A 195 -25.09 -22.07 -51.18
C ARG A 195 -24.26 -20.98 -51.80
N MET A 196 -23.38 -20.34 -51.02
CA MET A 196 -22.45 -19.29 -51.51
C MET A 196 -21.51 -19.86 -52.60
N GLN A 197 -20.87 -21.02 -52.35
CA GLN A 197 -20.02 -21.65 -53.31
C GLN A 197 -20.74 -22.02 -54.60
N SER A 198 -21.97 -22.57 -54.53
CA SER A 198 -22.74 -22.94 -55.70
C SER A 198 -23.12 -21.72 -56.57
N LEU A 199 -23.23 -20.56 -56.00
CA LEU A 199 -23.56 -19.28 -56.66
C LEU A 199 -22.29 -18.47 -57.05
N GLY A 200 -21.11 -18.88 -56.59
CA GLY A 200 -19.83 -18.18 -56.79
C GLY A 200 -19.81 -16.86 -56.04
N ILE A 201 -20.38 -16.82 -54.83
CA ILE A 201 -20.42 -15.66 -53.90
C ILE A 201 -19.28 -15.82 -52.92
N THR A 202 -18.47 -14.77 -52.69
CA THR A 202 -17.39 -14.73 -51.69
C THR A 202 -17.80 -13.93 -50.48
N HIS A 203 -17.10 -14.07 -49.35
CA HIS A 203 -17.30 -13.25 -48.13
C HIS A 203 -17.10 -11.77 -48.43
N GLN A 204 -16.13 -11.45 -49.30
CA GLN A 204 -15.88 -10.07 -49.72
C GLN A 204 -17.08 -9.45 -50.46
N ASN A 205 -17.86 -10.25 -51.20
CA ASN A 205 -19.12 -9.76 -51.79
C ASN A 205 -20.18 -9.43 -50.75
N LEU A 206 -20.25 -10.20 -49.63
CA LEU A 206 -21.15 -9.86 -48.50
C LEU A 206 -20.71 -8.58 -47.81
N GLN A 207 -19.41 -8.47 -47.52
CA GLN A 207 -18.83 -7.28 -46.90
C GLN A 207 -19.10 -6.03 -47.75
N GLN A 208 -18.83 -6.10 -49.04
CA GLN A 208 -19.08 -4.97 -49.95
C GLN A 208 -20.56 -4.60 -50.02
N ALA A 209 -21.46 -5.57 -50.04
CA ALA A 209 -22.90 -5.32 -50.09
C ALA A 209 -23.39 -4.59 -48.83
N ILE A 210 -22.87 -4.95 -47.64
CA ILE A 210 -23.19 -4.30 -46.38
C ILE A 210 -22.61 -2.87 -46.36
N ALA A 211 -21.36 -2.74 -46.78
CA ALA A 211 -20.69 -1.42 -46.86
C ALA A 211 -21.42 -0.50 -47.80
N ASP A 212 -21.81 -0.97 -49.00
CA ASP A 212 -22.56 -0.18 -49.97
C ASP A 212 -23.98 0.20 -49.48
N ALA A 213 -24.60 -0.70 -48.71
CA ALA A 213 -25.92 -0.45 -48.16
C ALA A 213 -25.91 0.52 -46.95
N ASN A 214 -24.81 0.58 -46.23
CA ASN A 214 -24.63 1.41 -45.00
C ASN A 214 -23.98 2.78 -45.29
N ILE A 215 -24.02 3.23 -46.56
CA ILE A 215 -23.49 4.54 -46.94
C ILE A 215 -24.47 5.65 -46.54
N SER A 216 -23.99 6.62 -45.76
CA SER A 216 -24.70 7.89 -45.51
C SER A 216 -23.80 9.06 -45.92
N LEU A 217 -24.24 9.79 -46.95
CA LEU A 217 -23.52 11.00 -47.46
C LEU A 217 -23.77 12.25 -46.61
N GLY A 218 -24.38 12.12 -45.45
CA GLY A 218 -24.68 13.25 -44.57
C GLY A 218 -25.73 14.23 -45.14
N ASN A 219 -25.76 15.41 -44.59
CA ASN A 219 -26.72 16.44 -45.02
C ASN A 219 -26.08 17.34 -46.09
N ILE A 220 -26.55 17.25 -47.32
CA ILE A 220 -26.14 18.13 -48.43
C ILE A 220 -27.11 19.32 -48.46
N ARG A 221 -26.58 20.53 -48.39
CA ARG A 221 -27.38 21.76 -48.54
C ARG A 221 -27.51 22.09 -50.00
N VAL A 222 -28.74 22.15 -50.49
CA VAL A 222 -29.06 22.57 -51.86
C VAL A 222 -29.91 23.82 -51.80
N ARG A 223 -29.42 24.88 -52.40
CA ARG A 223 -30.15 26.16 -52.50
C ARG A 223 -30.88 26.22 -53.83
N GLU A 224 -32.23 26.38 -53.74
CA GLU A 224 -33.08 26.64 -54.91
C GLU A 224 -33.81 27.95 -54.68
N ARG A 225 -33.35 28.98 -55.38
CA ARG A 225 -33.85 30.39 -55.26
C ARG A 225 -33.70 30.89 -53.81
N ASP A 226 -34.83 31.13 -53.12
CA ASP A 226 -34.85 31.67 -51.76
C ASP A 226 -34.93 30.58 -50.68
N TYR A 227 -34.99 29.33 -51.09
CA TYR A 227 -35.09 28.17 -50.16
C TYR A 227 -33.77 27.38 -50.11
N GLU A 228 -33.41 26.95 -48.93
CA GLU A 228 -32.28 26.04 -48.65
C GLU A 228 -32.83 24.71 -48.14
N TYR A 229 -32.62 23.66 -48.94
CA TYR A 229 -33.05 22.32 -48.60
C TYR A 229 -31.88 21.52 -48.05
N LEU A 230 -32.13 20.78 -46.96
CA LEU A 230 -31.23 19.77 -46.46
C LEU A 230 -31.61 18.44 -47.10
N ILE A 231 -30.77 17.97 -48.02
CA ILE A 231 -30.98 16.67 -48.68
C ILE A 231 -30.12 15.66 -47.93
N ARG A 232 -30.75 14.65 -47.33
CA ARG A 232 -30.08 13.50 -46.76
C ARG A 232 -30.03 12.38 -47.81
N VAL A 233 -28.84 12.00 -48.23
CA VAL A 233 -28.63 10.92 -49.19
C VAL A 233 -28.10 9.71 -48.46
N GLY A 234 -28.70 8.56 -48.69
CA GLY A 234 -28.36 7.29 -48.03
C GLY A 234 -29.40 6.86 -47.01
N ARG A 235 -29.54 5.60 -46.83
CA ARG A 235 -30.37 4.96 -45.81
C ARG A 235 -29.47 4.04 -44.99
N PRO A 236 -28.97 4.51 -43.83
CA PRO A 236 -28.20 3.60 -42.98
C PRO A 236 -29.05 2.40 -42.55
N ILE A 237 -28.45 1.27 -42.39
CA ILE A 237 -29.09 0.07 -41.88
C ILE A 237 -29.39 0.35 -40.39
N ASN A 238 -30.69 0.46 -40.03
CA ASN A 238 -31.11 0.80 -38.67
C ASN A 238 -31.83 -0.35 -37.93
N SER A 239 -32.14 -1.44 -38.64
CA SER A 239 -32.83 -2.59 -38.08
C SER A 239 -32.28 -3.90 -38.62
N LEU A 240 -32.48 -5.00 -37.86
CA LEU A 240 -32.15 -6.34 -38.29
C LEU A 240 -32.86 -6.71 -39.61
N ASP A 241 -34.10 -6.23 -39.80
CA ASP A 241 -34.86 -6.50 -41.02
C ASP A 241 -34.31 -5.73 -42.22
N ASP A 242 -33.82 -4.49 -42.04
CA ASP A 242 -33.10 -3.78 -43.11
C ASP A 242 -31.88 -4.54 -43.55
N LEU A 243 -31.08 -5.07 -42.59
CA LEU A 243 -29.89 -5.89 -42.86
C LEU A 243 -30.28 -7.19 -43.63
N LYS A 244 -31.30 -7.92 -43.16
CA LYS A 244 -31.77 -9.15 -43.81
C LYS A 244 -32.25 -8.92 -45.23
N ASN A 245 -32.83 -7.76 -45.51
CA ASN A 245 -33.35 -7.40 -46.81
C ASN A 245 -32.37 -6.59 -47.67
N THR A 246 -31.11 -6.48 -47.29
CA THR A 246 -30.08 -5.85 -48.10
C THR A 246 -29.84 -6.64 -49.39
N PRO A 247 -29.96 -6.01 -50.59
CA PRO A 247 -29.84 -6.64 -51.86
C PRO A 247 -28.36 -6.78 -52.29
N LEU A 248 -27.95 -7.94 -52.74
CA LEU A 248 -26.67 -8.24 -53.35
C LEU A 248 -26.86 -8.66 -54.83
N LYS A 249 -26.23 -7.93 -55.75
CA LYS A 249 -26.33 -8.23 -57.19
C LYS A 249 -25.09 -8.94 -57.68
N ILE A 250 -25.25 -10.20 -58.08
CA ILE A 250 -24.14 -11.03 -58.61
C ILE A 250 -24.57 -11.65 -59.94
N LYS A 251 -23.71 -11.55 -60.94
CA LYS A 251 -23.93 -12.11 -62.28
C LYS A 251 -25.30 -11.76 -62.87
N GLY A 252 -25.81 -10.56 -62.60
CA GLY A 252 -27.10 -10.07 -63.11
C GLY A 252 -28.33 -10.50 -62.29
N ARG A 253 -28.17 -11.33 -61.25
CA ARG A 253 -29.25 -11.76 -60.33
C ARG A 253 -29.15 -11.00 -59.01
N VAL A 254 -30.30 -10.73 -58.40
CA VAL A 254 -30.40 -10.07 -57.10
C VAL A 254 -30.73 -11.13 -56.05
N PHE A 255 -29.95 -11.20 -54.99
CA PHE A 255 -30.14 -12.02 -53.79
C PHE A 255 -30.32 -11.10 -52.57
N TYR A 256 -31.05 -11.55 -51.58
CA TYR A 256 -31.09 -10.89 -50.29
C TYR A 256 -30.19 -11.56 -49.29
N LEU A 257 -29.61 -10.82 -48.30
CA LEU A 257 -28.69 -11.40 -47.34
C LEU A 257 -29.32 -12.55 -46.56
N ARG A 258 -30.61 -12.49 -46.20
CA ARG A 258 -31.39 -13.58 -45.58
C ARG A 258 -31.37 -14.89 -46.34
N GLU A 259 -31.11 -14.83 -47.61
CA GLU A 259 -31.06 -16.06 -48.45
C GLU A 259 -29.69 -16.70 -48.47
N LEU A 260 -28.66 -15.98 -48.01
CA LEU A 260 -27.26 -16.38 -48.09
C LEU A 260 -26.64 -16.63 -46.70
N ALA A 261 -27.23 -16.01 -45.65
CA ALA A 261 -26.72 -16.13 -44.28
C ALA A 261 -27.89 -16.19 -43.29
N ASP A 262 -27.69 -16.86 -42.17
CA ASP A 262 -28.49 -16.71 -40.98
C ASP A 262 -28.06 -15.48 -40.22
N ILE A 263 -28.99 -14.60 -39.88
CA ILE A 263 -28.70 -13.30 -39.28
C ILE A 263 -29.58 -13.10 -38.04
N HIS A 264 -28.95 -13.03 -36.88
CA HIS A 264 -29.67 -12.86 -35.60
C HIS A 264 -28.81 -12.07 -34.59
N PHE A 265 -29.45 -11.58 -33.52
CA PHE A 265 -28.71 -11.04 -32.38
C PHE A 265 -28.09 -12.16 -31.58
N ALA A 266 -26.83 -12.01 -31.23
CA ALA A 266 -26.10 -12.94 -30.39
C ALA A 266 -25.35 -12.18 -29.27
N GLU A 267 -25.07 -12.87 -28.19
CA GLU A 267 -24.18 -12.37 -27.16
C GLU A 267 -22.73 -12.43 -27.65
N SER A 268 -21.96 -11.37 -27.42
CA SER A 268 -20.51 -11.43 -27.65
C SER A 268 -19.90 -12.45 -26.70
N GLU A 269 -18.96 -13.25 -27.20
CA GLU A 269 -18.15 -14.08 -26.30
C GLU A 269 -17.46 -13.17 -25.29
N PRO A 270 -17.63 -13.42 -23.98
CA PRO A 270 -17.00 -12.58 -22.97
C PRO A 270 -15.48 -12.70 -23.09
N GLU A 271 -14.79 -11.58 -23.23
CA GLU A 271 -13.32 -11.57 -23.14
C GLU A 271 -12.88 -12.06 -21.76
N GLY A 272 -13.57 -11.57 -20.72
CA GLY A 272 -13.40 -12.01 -19.34
C GLY A 272 -14.72 -12.21 -18.63
N ILE A 273 -14.75 -13.10 -17.65
CA ILE A 273 -15.93 -13.39 -16.82
C ILE A 273 -15.66 -12.91 -15.40
N PHE A 274 -16.68 -12.28 -14.79
CA PHE A 274 -16.71 -12.04 -13.36
C PHE A 274 -17.81 -12.88 -12.73
N THR A 275 -17.46 -13.62 -11.67
CA THR A 275 -18.40 -14.39 -10.87
C THR A 275 -18.31 -14.01 -9.39
N THR A 276 -19.45 -13.97 -8.72
CA THR A 276 -19.54 -13.72 -7.29
C THR A 276 -20.43 -14.80 -6.64
N ASP A 277 -19.89 -15.49 -5.65
CA ASP A 277 -20.55 -16.60 -4.94
C ASP A 277 -21.07 -17.69 -5.89
N GLY A 278 -20.32 -17.97 -6.95
CA GLY A 278 -20.65 -18.98 -7.96
C GLY A 278 -21.73 -18.57 -8.96
N ALA A 279 -22.15 -17.30 -8.97
CA ALA A 279 -23.09 -16.76 -9.95
C ALA A 279 -22.39 -15.72 -10.85
N PRO A 280 -22.69 -15.64 -12.15
CA PRO A 280 -22.20 -14.58 -13.01
C PRO A 280 -22.75 -13.22 -12.57
N GLY A 281 -21.91 -12.22 -12.65
CA GLY A 281 -22.23 -10.87 -12.22
C GLY A 281 -21.37 -9.83 -12.92
N ILE A 282 -21.56 -8.59 -12.51
CA ILE A 282 -20.79 -7.42 -12.97
C ILE A 282 -20.14 -6.79 -11.76
N ASN A 283 -18.88 -6.40 -11.90
CA ASN A 283 -18.16 -5.73 -10.83
C ASN A 283 -17.80 -4.30 -11.24
N MET A 284 -17.92 -3.38 -10.28
CA MET A 284 -17.53 -1.99 -10.41
C MET A 284 -16.54 -1.62 -9.33
N ALA A 285 -15.38 -1.13 -9.73
CA ALA A 285 -14.41 -0.52 -8.86
C ALA A 285 -14.72 0.98 -8.76
N ILE A 286 -15.10 1.46 -7.58
CA ILE A 286 -15.52 2.85 -7.36
C ILE A 286 -14.39 3.63 -6.73
N PHE A 287 -14.03 4.76 -7.34
CA PHE A 287 -12.95 5.64 -6.90
C PHE A 287 -13.54 6.91 -6.29
N LYS A 288 -13.08 7.25 -5.10
CA LYS A 288 -13.46 8.48 -4.42
C LYS A 288 -12.76 9.69 -5.04
N ASP A 289 -13.46 10.82 -5.17
CA ASP A 289 -12.83 12.09 -5.52
C ASP A 289 -11.80 12.50 -4.46
N PHE A 290 -10.67 13.03 -4.90
CA PHE A 290 -9.55 13.39 -4.02
C PHE A 290 -9.97 14.33 -2.88
N ASN A 291 -10.78 15.35 -3.18
CA ASN A 291 -11.23 16.36 -2.23
C ASN A 291 -12.41 15.91 -1.36
N ALA A 292 -13.08 14.82 -1.72
CA ALA A 292 -14.23 14.33 -0.99
C ALA A 292 -13.82 13.66 0.33
N ARG A 293 -14.65 13.84 1.36
CA ARG A 293 -14.48 13.12 2.63
C ARG A 293 -14.96 11.68 2.48
N MET A 294 -14.26 10.75 3.13
CA MET A 294 -14.62 9.34 3.11
C MET A 294 -16.03 9.10 3.67
N SER A 295 -16.43 9.84 4.72
CA SER A 295 -17.79 9.73 5.30
C SER A 295 -18.88 10.18 4.34
N THR A 296 -18.67 11.29 3.60
CA THR A 296 -19.62 11.78 2.59
C THR A 296 -19.73 10.80 1.43
N PHE A 297 -18.58 10.26 0.97
CA PHE A 297 -18.55 9.22 -0.06
C PHE A 297 -19.37 7.99 0.36
N GLN A 298 -19.15 7.50 1.59
CA GLN A 298 -19.85 6.33 2.10
C GLN A 298 -21.36 6.55 2.23
N GLU A 299 -21.78 7.74 2.69
CA GLU A 299 -23.19 8.14 2.81
C GLU A 299 -23.86 8.24 1.42
N GLU A 300 -23.27 9.01 0.51
CA GLU A 300 -23.84 9.24 -0.83
C GLU A 300 -23.93 7.93 -1.66
N VAL A 301 -22.86 7.12 -1.65
CA VAL A 301 -22.85 5.83 -2.37
C VAL A 301 -23.81 4.83 -1.71
N GLY A 302 -23.86 4.77 -0.38
CA GLY A 302 -24.78 3.93 0.37
C GLY A 302 -26.25 4.25 0.09
N ASP A 303 -26.60 5.54 0.00
CA ASP A 303 -27.96 5.98 -0.34
C ASP A 303 -28.36 5.55 -1.76
N VAL A 304 -27.45 5.70 -2.74
CA VAL A 304 -27.70 5.25 -4.12
C VAL A 304 -27.89 3.73 -4.20
N ILE A 305 -27.05 2.95 -3.48
CA ILE A 305 -27.18 1.49 -3.47
C ILE A 305 -28.52 1.09 -2.84
N THR A 306 -28.91 1.71 -1.73
CA THR A 306 -30.20 1.46 -1.06
C THR A 306 -31.38 1.82 -1.95
N GLU A 307 -31.32 2.92 -2.68
CA GLU A 307 -32.32 3.32 -3.68
C GLU A 307 -32.45 2.27 -4.79
N LEU A 308 -31.31 1.81 -5.34
CA LEU A 308 -31.28 0.79 -6.39
C LEU A 308 -31.83 -0.56 -5.91
N GLU A 309 -31.46 -1.02 -4.71
CA GLU A 309 -31.98 -2.25 -4.10
C GLU A 309 -33.50 -2.20 -3.90
N SER A 310 -34.04 -1.06 -3.48
CA SER A 310 -35.46 -0.88 -3.28
C SER A 310 -36.25 -0.87 -4.58
N THR A 311 -35.62 -0.39 -5.68
CA THR A 311 -36.26 -0.26 -6.99
C THR A 311 -36.14 -1.56 -7.81
N HIS A 312 -35.02 -2.27 -7.68
CA HIS A 312 -34.70 -3.49 -8.44
C HIS A 312 -34.53 -4.68 -7.49
N THR A 313 -35.68 -5.24 -7.06
CA THR A 313 -35.71 -6.36 -6.07
C THR A 313 -35.24 -7.69 -6.62
N ASP A 314 -35.14 -7.81 -7.95
CA ASP A 314 -34.61 -8.95 -8.71
C ASP A 314 -33.08 -8.98 -8.74
N LEU A 315 -32.43 -7.86 -8.40
CA LEU A 315 -30.99 -7.73 -8.35
C LEU A 315 -30.46 -7.79 -6.90
N VAL A 316 -29.20 -8.17 -6.76
CA VAL A 316 -28.43 -8.11 -5.52
C VAL A 316 -27.24 -7.21 -5.75
N PHE A 317 -27.07 -6.20 -4.90
CA PHE A 317 -25.95 -5.30 -4.87
C PHE A 317 -25.10 -5.65 -3.66
N HIS A 318 -23.89 -6.14 -3.87
CA HIS A 318 -23.01 -6.53 -2.78
C HIS A 318 -21.73 -5.68 -2.82
N THR A 319 -21.46 -5.02 -1.71
CA THR A 319 -20.26 -4.20 -1.53
C THR A 319 -19.18 -4.97 -0.80
N ASN A 320 -17.95 -4.90 -1.28
CA ASN A 320 -16.80 -5.49 -0.62
C ASN A 320 -15.54 -4.62 -0.76
N ARG A 321 -14.47 -5.03 -0.07
CA ARG A 321 -13.20 -4.29 -0.03
C ARG A 321 -13.40 -2.80 0.27
N ASP A 322 -14.34 -2.49 1.19
CA ASP A 322 -14.66 -1.12 1.56
C ASP A 322 -13.55 -0.52 2.41
N GLN A 323 -12.78 0.39 1.82
CA GLN A 323 -11.72 1.13 2.52
C GLN A 323 -12.29 2.05 3.61
N ALA A 324 -13.53 2.52 3.48
CA ALA A 324 -14.16 3.34 4.51
C ALA A 324 -14.46 2.51 5.77
N GLN A 325 -14.85 1.24 5.62
CA GLN A 325 -15.01 0.33 6.74
C GLN A 325 -13.67 0.09 7.44
N LEU A 326 -12.61 -0.16 6.68
CA LEU A 326 -11.25 -0.34 7.21
C LEU A 326 -10.77 0.91 7.95
N LEU A 327 -11.01 2.11 7.38
CA LEU A 327 -10.72 3.40 8.01
C LEU A 327 -11.47 3.55 9.33
N ASN A 328 -12.78 3.33 9.31
CA ASN A 328 -13.63 3.49 10.49
C ASN A 328 -13.21 2.54 11.63
N LEU A 329 -12.93 1.28 11.33
CA LEU A 329 -12.45 0.30 12.30
C LEU A 329 -11.08 0.71 12.88
N SER A 330 -10.17 1.18 12.03
CA SER A 330 -8.83 1.58 12.44
C SER A 330 -8.86 2.83 13.31
N ILE A 331 -9.53 3.89 12.86
CA ILE A 331 -9.61 5.17 13.60
C ILE A 331 -10.42 5.02 14.89
N SER A 332 -11.51 4.24 14.89
CA SER A 332 -12.30 3.99 16.12
C SER A 332 -11.49 3.24 17.17
N GLY A 333 -10.70 2.24 16.76
CA GLY A 333 -9.78 1.52 17.63
C GLY A 333 -8.72 2.43 18.24
N MET A 334 -8.10 3.27 17.42
CA MET A 334 -7.09 4.23 17.87
C MET A 334 -7.69 5.33 18.75
N ARG A 335 -8.89 5.82 18.43
CA ARG A 335 -9.62 6.77 19.27
C ARG A 335 -9.92 6.17 20.65
N THR A 336 -10.32 4.91 20.71
CA THR A 336 -10.52 4.19 21.96
C THR A 336 -9.21 4.07 22.74
N ALA A 337 -8.11 3.71 22.06
CA ALA A 337 -6.79 3.65 22.67
C ALA A 337 -6.33 5.01 23.22
N LEU A 338 -6.60 6.12 22.52
CA LEU A 338 -6.30 7.47 22.93
C LEU A 338 -7.03 7.85 24.24
N TRP A 339 -8.35 7.65 24.29
CA TRP A 339 -9.14 7.95 25.48
C TRP A 339 -8.78 7.06 26.66
N LEU A 340 -8.56 5.77 26.42
CA LEU A 340 -8.14 4.83 27.46
C LEU A 340 -6.75 5.17 27.99
N GLY A 341 -5.81 5.52 27.10
CA GLY A 341 -4.48 5.99 27.48
C GLY A 341 -4.51 7.26 28.33
N CYS A 342 -5.29 8.27 27.94
CA CYS A 342 -5.50 9.47 28.73
C CYS A 342 -6.09 9.16 30.11
N LEU A 343 -7.08 8.27 30.17
CA LEU A 343 -7.73 7.88 31.42
C LEU A 343 -6.73 7.17 32.36
N LEU A 344 -6.02 6.16 31.84
CA LEU A 344 -5.06 5.38 32.61
C LEU A 344 -3.92 6.26 33.15
N ALA A 345 -3.39 7.15 32.32
CA ALA A 345 -2.35 8.08 32.73
C ALA A 345 -2.85 9.07 33.82
N THR A 346 -4.07 9.58 33.71
CA THR A 346 -4.69 10.42 34.72
C THR A 346 -4.93 9.66 36.02
N VAL A 347 -5.40 8.41 35.95
CA VAL A 347 -5.64 7.55 37.13
C VAL A 347 -4.36 7.31 37.91
N ILE A 348 -3.21 7.12 37.26
CA ILE A 348 -1.93 6.98 37.95
C ILE A 348 -1.62 8.21 38.80
N VAL A 349 -1.84 9.38 38.29
CA VAL A 349 -1.57 10.62 39.02
C VAL A 349 -2.37 10.65 40.32
N PHE A 350 -3.59 10.10 40.37
CA PHE A 350 -4.38 9.96 41.61
C PHE A 350 -3.69 9.10 42.68
N PHE A 351 -2.90 8.10 42.30
CA PHE A 351 -2.18 7.24 43.26
C PHE A 351 -0.98 7.95 43.89
N PHE A 352 -0.35 8.89 43.16
CA PHE A 352 0.82 9.60 43.66
C PHE A 352 0.50 10.87 44.46
N TYR A 353 -0.63 11.51 44.18
CA TYR A 353 -1.04 12.74 44.87
C TYR A 353 -2.26 12.48 45.78
N ARG A 354 -2.12 12.83 47.06
CA ARG A 354 -3.20 12.69 48.06
C ARG A 354 -4.28 13.77 47.90
N ASP A 355 -3.88 14.96 47.41
CA ASP A 355 -4.84 16.04 47.15
C ASP A 355 -5.46 15.85 45.79
N ARG A 356 -6.73 15.44 45.76
CA ARG A 356 -7.48 15.10 44.53
C ARG A 356 -7.58 16.26 43.53
N ARG A 357 -7.30 17.48 43.94
CA ARG A 357 -7.32 18.67 43.07
C ARG A 357 -6.17 18.65 42.06
N ILE A 358 -5.00 18.14 42.44
CA ILE A 358 -3.84 18.07 41.55
C ILE A 358 -4.09 17.14 40.33
N PRO A 359 -4.54 15.90 40.51
CA PRO A 359 -4.96 15.05 39.38
C PRO A 359 -6.06 15.65 38.52
N VAL A 360 -7.01 16.41 39.10
CA VAL A 360 -8.06 17.11 38.35
C VAL A 360 -7.45 18.17 37.43
N ILE A 361 -6.43 18.90 37.88
CA ILE A 361 -5.71 19.86 37.03
C ILE A 361 -5.12 19.15 35.80
N ILE A 362 -4.46 18.02 35.98
CA ILE A 362 -3.90 17.23 34.88
C ILE A 362 -5.01 16.69 33.97
N GLY A 363 -6.11 16.19 34.53
CA GLY A 363 -7.28 15.74 33.80
C GLY A 363 -7.95 16.83 32.93
N ILE A 364 -7.81 18.11 33.26
CA ILE A 364 -8.28 19.26 32.48
C ILE A 364 -7.23 19.68 31.43
N VAL A 365 -5.98 19.72 31.83
CA VAL A 365 -4.86 20.20 31.00
C VAL A 365 -4.60 19.25 29.83
N THR A 366 -4.68 17.94 30.03
CA THR A 366 -4.39 16.95 28.98
C THR A 366 -5.36 17.05 27.81
N PRO A 367 -6.69 17.02 27.98
CA PRO A 367 -7.62 17.19 26.84
C PRO A 367 -7.53 18.60 26.21
N LEU A 368 -7.24 19.63 27.00
CA LEU A 368 -7.03 20.98 26.48
C LEU A 368 -5.81 21.03 25.55
N SER A 369 -4.68 20.50 26.00
CA SER A 369 -3.46 20.44 25.19
C SER A 369 -3.68 19.61 23.92
N LEU A 370 -4.40 18.49 24.02
CA LEU A 370 -4.77 17.65 22.89
C LEU A 370 -5.60 18.41 21.85
N ALA A 371 -6.65 19.11 22.29
CA ALA A 371 -7.50 19.90 21.39
C ALA A 371 -6.71 21.01 20.68
N ILE A 372 -5.82 21.70 21.41
CA ILE A 372 -4.94 22.71 20.82
C ILE A 372 -3.95 22.07 19.83
N SER A 373 -3.43 20.89 20.12
CA SER A 373 -2.54 20.17 19.20
C SER A 373 -3.24 19.83 17.88
N VAL A 374 -4.50 19.40 17.93
CA VAL A 374 -5.30 19.14 16.72
C VAL A 374 -5.55 20.43 15.92
N LEU A 375 -5.74 21.57 16.60
CA LEU A 375 -5.82 22.88 15.92
C LEU A 375 -4.54 23.18 15.11
N PHE A 376 -3.38 22.96 15.72
CA PHE A 376 -2.11 23.17 15.00
C PHE A 376 -1.90 22.16 13.86
N LEU A 377 -2.30 20.89 14.03
CA LEU A 377 -2.28 19.93 12.94
C LEU A 377 -3.11 20.43 11.73
N TYR A 378 -4.32 20.94 12.00
CA TYR A 378 -5.17 21.53 10.96
C TYR A 378 -4.52 22.73 10.26
N LEU A 379 -3.89 23.63 11.04
CA LEU A 379 -3.20 24.82 10.50
C LEU A 379 -1.97 24.48 9.65
N PHE A 380 -1.29 23.37 9.95
CA PHE A 380 -0.16 22.86 9.17
C PHE A 380 -0.59 21.96 8.00
N GLY A 381 -1.91 21.78 7.76
CA GLY A 381 -2.43 20.99 6.65
C GLY A 381 -2.30 19.48 6.83
N LEU A 382 -2.06 19.00 8.06
CA LEU A 382 -1.97 17.58 8.35
C LEU A 382 -3.36 16.95 8.51
N SER A 383 -3.49 15.67 8.07
CA SER A 383 -4.69 14.88 8.29
C SER A 383 -4.64 14.08 9.60
N ILE A 384 -5.83 13.73 10.12
CA ILE A 384 -5.94 12.70 11.15
C ILE A 384 -5.90 11.34 10.44
N ASN A 385 -4.78 10.65 10.56
CA ASN A 385 -4.55 9.31 10.02
C ASN A 385 -3.96 8.39 11.10
N ILE A 386 -3.76 7.11 10.79
CA ILE A 386 -3.21 6.14 11.74
C ILE A 386 -1.85 6.60 12.29
N ILE A 387 -1.03 7.22 11.45
CA ILE A 387 0.35 7.62 11.79
C ILE A 387 0.33 8.90 12.65
N SER A 388 -0.39 9.95 12.23
CA SER A 388 -0.51 11.20 13.01
C SER A 388 -1.18 10.96 14.36
N LEU A 389 -2.22 10.10 14.40
CA LEU A 389 -2.91 9.75 15.64
C LEU A 389 -2.01 8.95 16.59
N SER A 390 -1.15 8.08 16.05
CA SER A 390 -0.10 7.41 16.82
C SER A 390 0.86 8.43 17.46
N GLY A 391 1.29 9.44 16.70
CA GLY A 391 2.11 10.54 17.22
C GLY A 391 1.43 11.30 18.36
N ILE A 392 0.13 11.59 18.21
CA ILE A 392 -0.67 12.24 19.28
C ILE A 392 -0.72 11.36 20.53
N ILE A 393 -0.98 10.06 20.40
CA ILE A 393 -1.07 9.15 21.57
C ILE A 393 0.28 9.03 22.28
N MET A 394 1.39 8.95 21.55
CA MET A 394 2.73 9.05 22.15
C MET A 394 2.93 10.40 22.84
N GLY A 395 2.49 11.49 22.20
CA GLY A 395 2.53 12.85 22.74
C GLY A 395 1.79 12.99 24.08
N ILE A 396 0.71 12.23 24.33
CA ILE A 396 -0.06 12.30 25.58
C ILE A 396 0.82 11.95 26.79
N GLY A 397 1.60 10.88 26.73
CA GLY A 397 2.52 10.52 27.81
C GLY A 397 3.46 11.68 28.15
N MET A 398 4.11 12.23 27.12
CA MET A 398 5.05 13.34 27.26
C MET A 398 4.37 14.69 27.64
N MET A 399 3.12 14.91 27.21
CA MET A 399 2.35 16.11 27.61
C MET A 399 2.05 16.13 29.10
N ILE A 400 1.70 14.99 29.67
CA ILE A 400 1.42 14.83 31.09
C ILE A 400 2.67 15.06 31.91
N ASP A 401 3.84 14.64 31.43
CA ASP A 401 5.13 14.81 32.11
C ASP A 401 5.46 16.28 32.38
N ASN A 402 5.29 17.17 31.37
CA ASN A 402 5.50 18.60 31.55
C ASN A 402 4.59 19.18 32.64
N GLY A 403 3.34 18.76 32.66
CA GLY A 403 2.37 19.14 33.68
C GLY A 403 2.76 18.67 35.09
N ILE A 404 3.20 17.41 35.20
CA ILE A 404 3.65 16.80 36.46
C ILE A 404 4.84 17.55 37.05
N ILE A 405 5.85 17.86 36.23
CA ILE A 405 7.08 18.53 36.69
C ILE A 405 6.77 19.93 37.24
N ILE A 406 5.94 20.71 36.54
CA ILE A 406 5.52 22.04 37.04
C ILE A 406 4.73 21.94 38.35
N LEU A 407 3.75 21.02 38.41
CA LEU A 407 2.91 20.83 39.61
C LEU A 407 3.71 20.33 40.82
N ASP A 408 4.68 19.40 40.58
CA ASP A 408 5.54 18.91 41.65
C ASP A 408 6.41 20.03 42.20
N ASN A 409 7.02 20.88 41.34
CA ASN A 409 7.86 21.98 41.78
C ASN A 409 7.06 23.08 42.48
N ILE A 410 5.89 23.47 41.96
CA ILE A 410 4.99 24.42 42.67
C ILE A 410 4.60 23.86 44.06
N THR A 411 4.33 22.55 44.12
CA THR A 411 3.96 21.87 45.37
C THR A 411 5.15 21.84 46.37
N GLN A 412 6.38 21.66 45.91
CA GLN A 412 7.58 21.71 46.75
C GLN A 412 7.81 23.13 47.31
N GLU A 413 7.66 24.17 46.46
CA GLU A 413 7.77 25.57 46.92
C GLU A 413 6.66 25.94 47.90
N ALA A 414 5.43 25.47 47.68
CA ALA A 414 4.35 25.69 48.65
C ALA A 414 4.60 25.02 50.02
N ARG A 415 5.29 23.86 50.03
CA ARG A 415 5.69 23.15 51.25
C ARG A 415 6.84 23.84 52.01
N SER A 416 7.68 24.60 51.31
CA SER A 416 8.79 25.36 51.93
C SER A 416 8.33 26.60 52.73
N GLY A 417 6.99 26.81 52.86
CA GLY A 417 6.40 27.86 53.64
C GLY A 417 6.15 29.19 52.91
N GLN A 418 6.30 29.20 51.60
CA GLN A 418 6.05 30.36 50.75
C GLN A 418 4.52 30.59 50.58
N THR A 419 4.14 31.83 50.26
CA THR A 419 2.77 32.13 49.87
C THR A 419 2.38 31.38 48.62
N MET A 420 1.13 31.03 48.43
CA MET A 420 0.68 30.27 47.23
C MET A 420 1.00 31.00 45.93
N GLU A 421 0.98 32.33 45.94
CA GLU A 421 1.36 33.16 44.81
C GLU A 421 2.86 33.04 44.49
N GLU A 422 3.70 33.19 45.51
CA GLU A 422 5.16 33.06 45.36
C GLU A 422 5.57 31.63 44.94
N ALA A 423 4.92 30.62 45.51
CA ALA A 423 5.15 29.23 45.14
C ALA A 423 4.84 28.96 43.65
N CYS A 424 3.73 29.48 43.10
CA CYS A 424 3.40 29.39 41.69
C CYS A 424 4.41 30.17 40.82
N ILE A 425 4.84 31.38 41.23
CA ILE A 425 5.79 32.19 40.46
C ILE A 425 7.17 31.54 40.44
N ARG A 426 7.70 31.17 41.61
CA ARG A 426 9.05 30.59 41.74
C ARG A 426 9.09 29.19 41.15
N GLY A 427 8.12 28.32 41.51
CA GLY A 427 8.09 26.95 41.06
C GLY A 427 8.00 26.82 39.54
N THR A 428 7.27 27.71 38.88
CA THR A 428 7.17 27.71 37.42
C THR A 428 8.42 28.30 36.77
N ASN A 429 8.95 29.44 37.28
CA ASN A 429 10.13 30.08 36.70
C ASN A 429 11.38 29.18 36.76
N GLU A 430 11.55 28.45 37.88
CA GLU A 430 12.68 27.53 38.03
C GLU A 430 12.68 26.39 37.03
N MET A 431 11.49 25.90 36.63
CA MET A 431 11.35 24.80 35.69
C MET A 431 11.19 25.25 34.24
N ALA A 432 10.96 26.52 33.94
CA ALA A 432 10.71 27.01 32.60
C ALA A 432 11.87 26.69 31.62
N MET A 433 13.12 27.00 32.01
CA MET A 433 14.29 26.74 31.15
C MET A 433 14.65 25.26 31.06
N PRO A 434 14.69 24.48 32.16
CA PRO A 434 14.88 23.03 32.07
C PRO A 434 13.86 22.31 31.21
N LEU A 435 12.59 22.68 31.29
CA LEU A 435 11.53 22.12 30.46
C LEU A 435 11.65 22.51 28.98
N LEU A 436 12.03 23.77 28.68
CA LEU A 436 12.28 24.20 27.30
C LEU A 436 13.40 23.37 26.69
N SER A 437 14.49 23.22 27.41
CA SER A 437 15.63 22.45 26.95
C SER A 437 15.26 20.98 26.76
N SER A 438 14.52 20.39 27.69
CA SER A 438 13.99 19.04 27.59
C SER A 438 13.08 18.86 26.36
N MET A 439 12.18 19.81 26.11
CA MET A 439 11.34 19.80 24.94
C MET A 439 12.17 19.86 23.64
N LEU A 440 13.16 20.76 23.60
CA LEU A 440 14.06 20.89 22.43
C LEU A 440 14.89 19.63 22.19
N THR A 441 15.41 18.99 23.26
CA THR A 441 16.15 17.73 23.13
C THR A 441 15.25 16.60 22.60
N THR A 442 14.02 16.52 23.06
CA THR A 442 13.05 15.53 22.57
C THR A 442 12.66 15.81 21.12
N CYS A 443 12.37 17.06 20.74
CA CYS A 443 12.09 17.43 19.35
C CYS A 443 13.30 17.15 18.42
N ALA A 444 14.52 17.37 18.88
CA ALA A 444 15.75 17.11 18.12
C ALA A 444 15.94 15.62 17.77
N VAL A 445 15.39 14.72 18.55
CA VAL A 445 15.40 13.28 18.26
C VAL A 445 14.45 12.93 17.09
N PHE A 446 13.35 13.69 16.95
CA PHE A 446 12.39 13.48 15.85
C PHE A 446 12.81 14.17 14.56
N LEU A 447 13.63 15.21 14.64
CA LEU A 447 14.04 16.01 13.46
C LEU A 447 14.70 15.17 12.35
N PRO A 448 15.64 14.24 12.63
CA PRO A 448 16.22 13.41 11.60
C PRO A 448 15.23 12.46 10.90
N LEU A 449 14.10 12.11 11.54
CA LEU A 449 13.06 11.28 10.92
C LEU A 449 12.34 11.99 9.78
N ILE A 450 12.32 13.35 9.81
CA ILE A 450 11.73 14.17 8.75
C ILE A 450 12.59 14.12 7.46
N PHE A 451 13.89 13.83 7.61
CA PHE A 451 14.85 13.75 6.51
C PHE A 451 15.12 12.32 6.03
N LEU A 452 14.36 11.34 6.52
CA LEU A 452 14.42 10.00 5.97
C LEU A 452 14.00 10.04 4.50
N SER A 453 14.70 9.29 3.66
CA SER A 453 14.32 9.05 2.29
C SER A 453 13.21 7.99 2.22
N ASP A 454 12.68 7.79 1.02
CA ASP A 454 11.70 6.77 0.69
C ASP A 454 10.37 6.87 1.45
N LEU A 455 9.63 5.80 1.37
CA LEU A 455 8.33 5.63 2.00
C LEU A 455 8.37 5.84 3.53
N ALA A 456 9.47 5.43 4.19
CA ALA A 456 9.63 5.63 5.62
C ALA A 456 9.59 7.13 5.98
N GLY A 457 10.26 7.98 5.19
CA GLY A 457 10.24 9.44 5.38
C GLY A 457 8.85 10.03 5.24
N ALA A 458 8.11 9.66 4.19
CA ALA A 458 6.76 10.15 3.95
C ALA A 458 5.79 9.79 5.08
N LEU A 459 5.89 8.57 5.63
CA LEU A 459 5.06 8.14 6.76
C LEU A 459 5.41 8.82 8.06
N PHE A 460 6.70 8.87 8.39
CA PHE A 460 7.14 9.33 9.70
C PHE A 460 7.19 10.85 9.84
N TYR A 461 7.10 11.58 8.72
CA TYR A 461 6.92 13.01 8.72
C TYR A 461 5.73 13.45 9.56
N ASP A 462 4.54 12.89 9.30
CA ASP A 462 3.31 13.19 10.02
C ASP A 462 3.42 12.85 11.51
N GLN A 463 4.06 11.73 11.83
CA GLN A 463 4.25 11.29 13.21
C GLN A 463 5.20 12.22 13.97
N ALA A 464 6.36 12.52 13.40
CA ALA A 464 7.38 13.37 13.99
C ALA A 464 6.84 14.79 14.24
N LEU A 465 6.12 15.34 13.25
CA LEU A 465 5.52 16.67 13.35
C LEU A 465 4.38 16.69 14.38
N SER A 466 3.53 15.65 14.41
CA SER A 466 2.45 15.54 15.40
C SER A 466 2.98 15.49 16.83
N VAL A 467 4.03 14.69 17.08
CA VAL A 467 4.67 14.64 18.42
C VAL A 467 5.30 15.98 18.79
N SER A 468 6.01 16.60 17.84
CA SER A 468 6.67 17.90 18.07
C SER A 468 5.66 19.02 18.40
N ILE A 469 4.52 19.04 17.69
CA ILE A 469 3.41 19.95 17.97
C ILE A 469 2.83 19.69 19.37
N CYS A 470 2.57 18.42 19.72
CA CYS A 470 2.07 18.04 21.04
C CYS A 470 3.00 18.51 22.17
N LEU A 471 4.31 18.34 22.02
CA LEU A 471 5.31 18.77 22.98
C LEU A 471 5.34 20.30 23.14
N LEU A 472 5.34 21.05 22.04
CA LEU A 472 5.34 22.50 22.04
C LEU A 472 4.08 23.05 22.72
N VAL A 473 2.92 22.54 22.38
CA VAL A 473 1.63 22.91 22.98
C VAL A 473 1.63 22.59 24.46
N SER A 474 2.08 21.40 24.85
CA SER A 474 2.16 20.99 26.25
C SER A 474 3.04 21.92 27.06
N TYR A 475 4.22 22.31 26.53
CA TYR A 475 5.11 23.26 27.18
C TYR A 475 4.42 24.62 27.43
N ILE A 476 3.75 25.18 26.40
CA ILE A 476 3.03 26.45 26.50
C ILE A 476 1.91 26.35 27.54
N VAL A 477 1.10 25.28 27.49
CA VAL A 477 0.00 25.09 28.46
C VAL A 477 0.52 24.88 29.88
N ALA A 478 1.62 24.13 30.04
CA ALA A 478 2.24 23.88 31.34
C ALA A 478 2.73 25.17 32.01
N ILE A 479 3.37 26.08 31.27
CA ILE A 479 3.91 27.32 31.84
C ILE A 479 2.84 28.38 32.02
N ILE A 480 1.85 28.48 31.16
CA ILE A 480 0.86 29.56 31.18
C ILE A 480 -0.39 29.16 31.97
N PHE A 481 -0.96 28.00 31.67
CA PHE A 481 -2.29 27.62 32.16
C PHE A 481 -2.23 26.95 33.55
N ILE A 482 -1.26 26.03 33.76
CA ILE A 482 -1.17 25.30 35.04
C ILE A 482 -1.00 26.20 36.25
N PRO A 483 -0.05 27.16 36.30
CA PRO A 483 0.11 28.00 37.52
C PRO A 483 -1.11 28.87 37.83
N VAL A 484 -1.81 29.34 36.79
CA VAL A 484 -3.05 30.13 36.96
C VAL A 484 -4.19 29.27 37.50
N LEU A 485 -4.35 28.04 36.93
CA LEU A 485 -5.39 27.10 37.39
C LEU A 485 -5.08 26.61 38.82
N PHE A 486 -3.82 26.29 39.11
CA PHE A 486 -3.37 25.89 40.44
C PHE A 486 -3.62 27.00 41.48
N PHE A 487 -3.19 28.22 41.19
CA PHE A 487 -3.44 29.39 42.08
C PHE A 487 -4.94 29.57 42.35
N ARG A 488 -5.78 29.46 41.30
CA ARG A 488 -7.24 29.63 41.46
C ARG A 488 -7.88 28.53 42.32
N MET A 489 -7.42 27.30 42.20
CA MET A 489 -7.97 26.16 42.95
C MET A 489 -7.49 26.08 44.41
N PHE A 490 -6.34 26.66 44.72
CA PHE A 490 -5.74 26.56 46.04
C PHE A 490 -5.74 27.90 46.82
N ARG A 491 -6.18 29.02 46.20
CA ARG A 491 -6.24 30.33 46.83
C ARG A 491 -7.08 30.34 48.10
N ASP A 492 -8.29 29.78 48.07
CA ASP A 492 -9.27 29.89 49.15
C ASP A 492 -9.22 28.69 50.11
N LYS A 493 -8.55 27.64 49.77
CA LYS A 493 -8.39 26.40 50.58
C LYS A 493 -6.94 25.95 50.52
N PRO A 494 -6.17 26.16 51.63
CA PRO A 494 -4.76 25.77 51.63
C PRO A 494 -4.60 24.26 51.37
N MET A 495 -3.51 23.91 50.75
CA MET A 495 -3.15 22.52 50.40
C MET A 495 -2.99 21.71 51.68
N LYS A 496 -3.49 20.47 51.66
CA LYS A 496 -3.21 19.54 52.78
C LYS A 496 -1.71 19.19 52.71
N ILE A 497 -0.90 19.83 53.52
CA ILE A 497 0.55 19.63 53.57
C ILE A 497 0.81 18.21 54.01
N GLN A 498 1.41 17.44 53.14
CA GLN A 498 1.97 16.11 53.49
C GLN A 498 3.29 16.33 54.24
N THR A 499 3.36 15.87 55.48
CA THR A 499 4.67 15.61 56.08
C THR A 499 5.39 14.53 55.30
N GLU A 500 6.71 14.57 55.15
CA GLU A 500 7.54 13.62 54.39
C GLU A 500 7.29 12.16 54.76
N ASP A 501 6.80 11.89 55.95
CA ASP A 501 6.47 10.56 56.48
C ASP A 501 5.21 9.89 55.89
N SER A 502 4.40 10.58 55.15
CA SER A 502 3.14 10.05 54.63
C SER A 502 3.18 9.48 53.22
N ARG A 503 4.34 9.48 52.52
CA ARG A 503 4.56 8.81 51.25
C ARG A 503 4.88 7.32 51.47
N PRO A 504 4.60 6.42 50.47
CA PRO A 504 4.84 4.98 50.65
C PRO A 504 6.32 4.72 50.98
N ASN A 505 6.65 4.47 52.23
CA ASN A 505 8.00 4.20 52.72
C ASN A 505 8.66 3.02 52.02
N GLY A 506 7.89 2.14 51.36
CA GLY A 506 8.38 1.00 50.58
C GLY A 506 9.22 1.42 49.34
N ILE A 507 8.77 2.41 48.55
CA ILE A 507 9.46 2.84 47.31
C ILE A 507 10.77 3.55 47.66
N ARG A 508 10.75 4.40 48.68
CA ARG A 508 11.96 5.08 49.15
C ARG A 508 12.98 4.09 49.70
N ARG A 509 12.55 3.11 50.53
CA ARG A 509 13.42 2.02 51.00
C ARG A 509 13.99 1.16 49.87
N ALA A 510 13.19 0.87 48.88
CA ALA A 510 13.67 0.15 47.68
C ALA A 510 14.75 0.95 46.94
N TYR A 511 14.52 2.27 46.73
CA TYR A 511 15.52 3.17 46.13
C TYR A 511 16.83 3.20 46.97
N ASP A 512 16.73 3.37 48.28
CA ASP A 512 17.88 3.44 49.14
C ASP A 512 18.70 2.14 49.09
N LYS A 513 18.01 0.98 49.16
CA LYS A 513 18.66 -0.33 48.97
C LYS A 513 19.35 -0.45 47.60
N GLY A 514 18.66 -0.03 46.51
CA GLY A 514 19.23 -0.02 45.18
C GLY A 514 20.43 0.91 45.06
N PHE A 515 20.37 2.11 45.66
CA PHE A 515 21.44 3.08 45.65
C PHE A 515 22.69 2.49 46.41
N HIS A 516 22.50 1.92 47.62
CA HIS A 516 23.58 1.24 48.35
C HIS A 516 24.15 0.09 47.56
N PHE A 517 23.32 -0.77 46.95
CA PHE A 517 23.77 -1.85 46.10
C PHE A 517 24.67 -1.36 44.96
N THR A 518 24.23 -0.27 44.25
CA THR A 518 24.96 0.28 43.12
C THR A 518 26.30 0.89 43.53
N PHE A 519 26.38 1.56 44.71
CA PHE A 519 27.57 2.25 45.15
C PHE A 519 28.53 1.31 45.89
N GLU A 520 28.05 0.34 46.67
CA GLU A 520 28.90 -0.59 47.45
C GLU A 520 29.35 -1.82 46.64
N ARG A 521 28.45 -2.33 45.76
CA ARG A 521 28.74 -3.49 44.90
C ARG A 521 28.88 -3.12 43.43
N SER A 522 29.72 -2.12 43.14
CA SER A 522 29.87 -1.55 41.81
C SER A 522 30.18 -2.57 40.72
N VAL A 523 31.00 -3.59 41.03
CA VAL A 523 31.39 -4.64 40.05
C VAL A 523 30.17 -5.50 39.67
N LEU A 524 29.37 -5.92 40.66
CA LEU A 524 28.18 -6.73 40.41
C LEU A 524 27.13 -5.96 39.59
N PHE A 525 26.96 -4.67 39.89
CA PHE A 525 26.08 -3.79 39.11
C PHE A 525 26.55 -3.60 37.66
N SER A 526 27.87 -3.39 37.44
CA SER A 526 28.44 -3.32 36.10
C SER A 526 28.24 -4.62 35.30
N ILE A 527 28.37 -5.78 35.96
CA ILE A 527 28.08 -7.09 35.34
C ILE A 527 26.59 -7.16 34.89
N THR A 528 25.66 -6.67 35.72
CA THR A 528 24.25 -6.66 35.34
C THR A 528 24.01 -5.81 34.09
N VAL A 529 24.62 -4.63 33.97
CA VAL A 529 24.53 -3.79 32.78
C VAL A 529 25.10 -4.49 31.54
N VAL A 530 26.25 -5.17 31.69
CA VAL A 530 26.89 -5.94 30.60
C VAL A 530 25.99 -7.12 30.17
N ILE A 531 25.32 -7.81 31.10
CA ILE A 531 24.36 -8.87 30.78
C ILE A 531 23.16 -8.34 29.97
N VAL A 532 22.62 -7.18 30.35
CA VAL A 532 21.51 -6.56 29.61
C VAL A 532 21.97 -6.20 28.21
N LEU A 533 23.12 -5.59 28.04
CA LEU A 533 23.69 -5.27 26.73
C LEU A 533 23.95 -6.52 25.89
N GLY A 534 24.57 -7.54 26.48
CA GLY A 534 24.80 -8.83 25.80
C GLY A 534 23.51 -9.52 25.38
N GLY A 535 22.50 -9.50 26.27
CA GLY A 535 21.16 -10.00 25.95
C GLY A 535 20.49 -9.21 24.79
N GLY A 536 20.68 -7.89 24.76
CA GLY A 536 20.20 -7.06 23.64
C GLY A 536 20.86 -7.41 22.30
N VAL A 537 22.18 -7.65 22.30
CA VAL A 537 22.91 -8.09 21.09
C VAL A 537 22.42 -9.46 20.62
N LEU A 538 22.25 -10.42 21.53
CA LEU A 538 21.69 -11.74 21.21
C LEU A 538 20.26 -11.63 20.65
N ALA A 539 19.42 -10.79 21.25
CA ALA A 539 18.08 -10.54 20.76
C ALA A 539 18.11 -9.95 19.35
N TYR A 540 18.98 -8.98 19.07
CA TYR A 540 19.13 -8.39 17.75
C TYR A 540 19.52 -9.39 16.65
N GLN A 541 20.36 -10.35 16.98
CA GLN A 541 20.81 -11.42 16.05
C GLN A 541 19.69 -12.41 15.74
N ASN A 542 18.82 -12.70 16.71
CA ASN A 542 17.75 -13.69 16.58
C ASN A 542 16.40 -13.12 16.12
N LEU A 543 16.21 -11.79 16.18
CA LEU A 543 14.99 -11.15 15.75
C LEU A 543 14.91 -11.06 14.22
N LYS A 544 13.75 -11.41 13.66
CA LYS A 544 13.45 -11.18 12.25
C LYS A 544 13.38 -9.69 11.95
N LYS A 545 13.81 -9.32 10.74
CA LYS A 545 13.81 -7.93 10.26
C LYS A 545 12.83 -7.82 9.10
N GLU A 546 11.78 -6.99 9.26
CA GLU A 546 10.70 -6.80 8.30
C GLU A 546 10.49 -5.30 8.08
N LYS A 547 9.91 -4.89 6.93
CA LYS A 547 9.58 -3.49 6.70
C LYS A 547 8.49 -3.02 7.65
N MET A 548 7.40 -3.78 7.73
CA MET A 548 6.23 -3.49 8.55
C MET A 548 5.79 -4.74 9.33
N PRO A 549 5.07 -4.59 10.44
CA PRO A 549 4.53 -5.72 11.17
C PRO A 549 3.50 -6.47 10.33
N ALA A 550 3.44 -7.79 10.49
CA ALA A 550 2.41 -8.61 9.87
C ALA A 550 1.01 -8.19 10.38
N LEU A 551 0.12 -7.86 9.46
CA LEU A 551 -1.24 -7.42 9.77
C LEU A 551 -2.20 -8.62 9.76
N PRO A 552 -3.16 -8.70 10.70
CA PRO A 552 -4.19 -9.72 10.68
C PRO A 552 -5.12 -9.45 9.50
N ARG A 553 -5.19 -10.38 8.56
CA ARG A 553 -6.01 -10.26 7.37
C ARG A 553 -7.12 -11.30 7.39
N THR A 554 -8.30 -10.88 6.98
CA THR A 554 -9.49 -11.72 6.78
C THR A 554 -9.81 -11.90 5.30
N SER A 555 -8.90 -11.48 4.42
CA SER A 555 -9.02 -11.62 2.97
C SER A 555 -7.70 -12.02 2.35
N MET A 556 -7.76 -12.65 1.19
CA MET A 556 -6.61 -13.00 0.36
C MET A 556 -6.97 -12.99 -1.11
N GLN A 557 -5.97 -12.85 -1.95
CA GLN A 557 -6.06 -12.97 -3.39
C GLN A 557 -5.33 -14.22 -3.86
N LEU A 558 -6.02 -15.04 -4.63
CA LEU A 558 -5.49 -16.21 -5.26
C LEU A 558 -5.32 -15.93 -6.74
N SER A 559 -4.09 -15.96 -7.25
CA SER A 559 -3.81 -15.86 -8.68
C SER A 559 -3.51 -17.27 -9.23
N VAL A 560 -4.28 -17.68 -10.22
CA VAL A 560 -4.17 -18.99 -10.86
C VAL A 560 -3.76 -18.79 -12.30
N LEU A 561 -2.64 -19.36 -12.69
CA LEU A 561 -2.18 -19.43 -14.07
C LEU A 561 -2.31 -20.87 -14.53
N TRP A 562 -3.20 -21.11 -15.48
CA TRP A 562 -3.60 -22.48 -15.84
C TRP A 562 -2.56 -23.27 -16.61
N ASN A 563 -1.62 -22.58 -17.29
CA ASN A 563 -0.58 -23.20 -18.13
C ASN A 563 -1.09 -24.18 -19.20
N THR A 564 -2.36 -24.12 -19.51
CA THR A 564 -3.03 -24.90 -20.55
C THR A 564 -3.94 -23.96 -21.34
N PRO A 565 -4.05 -24.13 -22.65
CA PRO A 565 -4.90 -23.28 -23.49
C PRO A 565 -6.38 -23.61 -23.23
N LEU A 566 -6.95 -22.96 -22.22
CA LEU A 566 -8.36 -23.13 -21.83
C LEU A 566 -9.20 -21.97 -22.35
N SER A 567 -10.41 -22.29 -22.80
CA SER A 567 -11.42 -21.25 -23.01
C SER A 567 -11.85 -20.62 -21.69
N THR A 568 -12.31 -19.39 -21.71
CA THR A 568 -12.82 -18.65 -20.54
C THR A 568 -13.92 -19.44 -19.81
N GLN A 569 -14.79 -20.12 -20.57
CA GLN A 569 -15.84 -20.97 -20.00
C GLN A 569 -15.30 -22.19 -19.25
N ASN A 570 -14.28 -22.87 -19.79
CA ASN A 570 -13.67 -24.01 -19.10
C ASN A 570 -12.91 -23.58 -17.83
N MET A 571 -12.35 -22.38 -17.82
CA MET A 571 -11.76 -21.83 -16.61
C MET A 571 -12.84 -21.54 -15.56
N ASP A 572 -13.99 -20.98 -15.96
CA ASP A 572 -15.12 -20.73 -15.10
C ASP A 572 -15.63 -22.02 -14.44
N ASP A 573 -15.80 -23.08 -15.21
CA ASP A 573 -16.21 -24.41 -14.70
C ASP A 573 -15.22 -24.98 -13.65
N ARG A 574 -13.92 -24.74 -13.85
CA ARG A 574 -12.88 -25.15 -12.89
C ARG A 574 -12.93 -24.30 -11.60
N ILE A 575 -13.19 -23.01 -11.73
CA ILE A 575 -13.33 -22.08 -10.60
C ILE A 575 -14.62 -22.36 -9.83
N GLU A 576 -15.71 -22.73 -10.49
CA GLU A 576 -16.93 -23.15 -9.82
C GLU A 576 -16.71 -24.39 -8.93
N LYS A 577 -15.90 -25.36 -9.40
CA LYS A 577 -15.53 -26.53 -8.58
C LYS A 577 -14.70 -26.11 -7.36
N LEU A 578 -13.80 -25.15 -7.51
CA LEU A 578 -13.05 -24.59 -6.37
C LEU A 578 -13.98 -23.88 -5.39
N HIS A 579 -14.93 -23.08 -5.88
CA HIS A 579 -15.94 -22.42 -5.05
C HIS A 579 -16.73 -23.43 -4.21
N LYS A 580 -17.24 -24.50 -4.84
CA LYS A 580 -17.95 -25.57 -4.13
C LYS A 580 -17.09 -26.26 -3.07
N ALA A 581 -15.79 -26.41 -3.32
CA ALA A 581 -14.87 -26.99 -2.34
C ALA A 581 -14.58 -26.08 -1.13
N LEU A 582 -14.68 -24.75 -1.30
CA LEU A 582 -14.37 -23.75 -0.27
C LEU A 582 -15.61 -23.11 0.37
N SER A 583 -16.80 -23.30 -0.16
CA SER A 583 -18.05 -22.61 0.21
C SER A 583 -18.40 -22.64 1.69
N SER A 584 -17.93 -23.64 2.45
CA SER A 584 -18.18 -23.75 3.90
C SER A 584 -17.22 -22.93 4.77
N GLN A 585 -16.15 -22.37 4.20
CA GLN A 585 -15.07 -21.70 4.94
C GLN A 585 -14.84 -20.25 4.51
N VAL A 586 -15.50 -19.83 3.42
CA VAL A 586 -15.32 -18.53 2.81
C VAL A 586 -16.63 -17.74 2.91
N VAL A 587 -16.53 -16.46 3.26
CA VAL A 587 -17.68 -15.55 3.39
C VAL A 587 -18.00 -14.96 2.02
N ASP A 588 -17.00 -14.42 1.32
CA ASP A 588 -17.12 -13.90 -0.04
C ASP A 588 -16.18 -14.66 -0.98
N PHE A 589 -16.68 -15.00 -2.14
CA PHE A 589 -15.91 -15.60 -3.22
C PHE A 589 -16.15 -14.83 -4.50
N GLN A 590 -15.13 -14.13 -4.99
CA GLN A 590 -15.20 -13.39 -6.25
C GLN A 590 -14.09 -13.81 -7.17
N ALA A 591 -14.44 -14.19 -8.41
CA ALA A 591 -13.45 -14.60 -9.38
C ALA A 591 -13.49 -13.72 -10.63
N TYR A 592 -12.31 -13.27 -11.03
CA TYR A 592 -12.02 -12.57 -12.28
C TYR A 592 -11.30 -13.56 -13.19
N ILE A 593 -11.92 -13.96 -14.27
CA ILE A 593 -11.49 -15.06 -15.15
C ILE A 593 -11.18 -14.48 -16.51
N GLY A 594 -9.96 -14.68 -17.02
CA GLY A 594 -9.50 -14.12 -18.27
C GLY A 594 -9.29 -12.60 -18.23
N PRO A 595 -9.16 -11.92 -19.38
CA PRO A 595 -8.94 -10.49 -19.49
C PRO A 595 -10.10 -9.69 -18.89
N GLN A 596 -9.78 -8.67 -18.10
CA GLN A 596 -10.79 -7.81 -17.47
C GLN A 596 -10.87 -6.45 -18.16
N GLN A 597 -12.07 -5.88 -18.16
CA GLN A 597 -12.39 -4.63 -18.88
C GLN A 597 -12.09 -3.36 -18.07
N PHE A 598 -11.51 -3.49 -16.88
CA PHE A 598 -11.14 -2.32 -16.06
C PHE A 598 -10.15 -1.40 -16.78
N VAL A 599 -10.41 -0.11 -16.74
CA VAL A 599 -9.56 0.93 -17.34
C VAL A 599 -8.47 1.38 -16.39
N LEU A 600 -8.81 1.73 -15.13
CA LEU A 600 -7.87 2.17 -14.12
C LEU A 600 -7.34 1.01 -13.29
N ASN A 601 -8.17 -0.02 -13.04
CA ASN A 601 -7.79 -1.17 -12.22
C ASN A 601 -7.03 -2.22 -13.04
N ASN A 602 -5.98 -1.79 -13.71
CA ASN A 602 -5.18 -2.60 -14.66
C ASN A 602 -4.48 -3.81 -14.03
N HIS A 603 -4.52 -3.94 -12.70
CA HIS A 603 -3.96 -5.10 -11.99
C HIS A 603 -4.71 -6.40 -12.28
N TYR A 604 -5.94 -6.30 -12.77
CA TYR A 604 -6.77 -7.43 -13.22
C TYR A 604 -6.74 -7.62 -14.74
N GLN A 605 -5.91 -6.89 -15.46
CA GLN A 605 -5.64 -7.18 -16.87
C GLN A 605 -4.81 -8.45 -16.93
N LEU A 606 -5.50 -9.56 -17.14
CA LEU A 606 -4.95 -10.90 -17.18
C LEU A 606 -4.82 -11.33 -18.63
N ASP A 607 -3.90 -12.23 -18.88
CA ASP A 607 -3.92 -12.98 -20.14
C ASP A 607 -5.15 -13.90 -20.18
N GLY A 608 -5.46 -14.39 -21.37
CA GLY A 608 -6.62 -15.27 -21.58
C GLY A 608 -6.62 -16.57 -20.77
N GLU A 609 -5.53 -16.92 -20.10
CA GLU A 609 -5.34 -18.19 -19.39
C GLU A 609 -5.09 -18.02 -17.89
N SER A 610 -5.48 -16.90 -17.31
CA SER A 610 -5.31 -16.63 -15.90
C SER A 610 -6.62 -16.30 -15.21
N SER A 611 -6.67 -16.55 -13.90
CA SER A 611 -7.82 -16.21 -13.05
C SER A 611 -7.34 -15.62 -11.74
N ASN A 612 -7.97 -14.53 -11.31
CA ASN A 612 -7.75 -13.95 -9.99
C ASN A 612 -9.00 -14.11 -9.13
N ILE A 613 -8.82 -14.64 -7.93
CA ILE A 613 -9.91 -14.92 -7.03
C ILE A 613 -9.68 -14.16 -5.74
N PHE A 614 -10.65 -13.36 -5.36
CA PHE A 614 -10.73 -12.73 -4.05
C PHE A 614 -11.53 -13.62 -3.12
N LEU A 615 -10.98 -13.86 -1.93
CA LEU A 615 -11.57 -14.67 -0.89
C LEU A 615 -11.59 -13.89 0.43
N SER A 616 -12.75 -13.85 1.10
CA SER A 616 -12.84 -13.35 2.47
C SER A 616 -13.29 -14.46 3.43
N PHE A 617 -12.87 -14.38 4.68
CA PHE A 617 -13.17 -15.36 5.72
C PHE A 617 -13.36 -14.68 7.07
N THR A 618 -14.00 -15.39 8.01
CA THR A 618 -14.47 -14.80 9.27
C THR A 618 -13.33 -14.42 10.21
N SER A 619 -12.27 -15.23 10.28
CA SER A 619 -11.19 -15.04 11.25
C SER A 619 -9.80 -15.21 10.62
N PRO A 620 -8.81 -14.37 10.97
CA PRO A 620 -7.43 -14.53 10.50
C PRO A 620 -6.81 -15.91 10.81
N GLY A 621 -7.31 -16.61 11.84
CA GLY A 621 -6.86 -17.94 12.21
C GLY A 621 -7.21 -19.04 11.20
N GLU A 622 -8.15 -18.81 10.30
CA GLU A 622 -8.58 -19.76 9.26
C GLU A 622 -7.63 -19.78 8.05
N LEU A 623 -6.84 -18.74 7.87
CA LEU A 623 -5.94 -18.57 6.71
C LEU A 623 -5.04 -19.79 6.45
N PRO A 624 -4.34 -20.42 7.43
CA PRO A 624 -3.50 -21.58 7.17
C PRO A 624 -4.27 -22.79 6.66
N GLN A 625 -5.49 -23.00 7.17
CA GLN A 625 -6.35 -24.12 6.77
C GLN A 625 -6.86 -23.93 5.34
N ILE A 626 -7.32 -22.72 5.02
CA ILE A 626 -7.79 -22.38 3.67
C ILE A 626 -6.66 -22.51 2.66
N LYS A 627 -5.45 -22.00 2.96
CA LYS A 627 -4.26 -22.16 2.12
C LYS A 627 -3.93 -23.65 1.88
N SER A 628 -3.97 -24.45 2.92
CA SER A 628 -3.70 -25.90 2.80
C SER A 628 -4.72 -26.58 1.90
N ARG A 629 -6.00 -26.22 2.03
CA ARG A 629 -7.09 -26.80 1.23
C ARG A 629 -7.02 -26.39 -0.24
N ILE A 630 -6.68 -25.12 -0.52
CA ILE A 630 -6.44 -24.64 -1.89
C ILE A 630 -5.30 -25.42 -2.53
N ASN A 631 -4.15 -25.51 -1.85
CA ASN A 631 -2.99 -26.24 -2.37
C ASN A 631 -3.31 -27.72 -2.63
N LEU A 632 -4.06 -28.36 -1.75
CA LEU A 632 -4.49 -29.74 -1.93
C LEU A 632 -5.42 -29.87 -3.15
N PHE A 633 -6.42 -29.00 -3.29
CA PHE A 633 -7.35 -29.00 -4.41
C PHE A 633 -6.64 -28.90 -5.76
N PHE A 634 -5.72 -27.94 -5.92
CA PHE A 634 -4.98 -27.79 -7.17
C PHE A 634 -4.03 -28.95 -7.42
N ARG A 635 -3.34 -29.45 -6.40
CA ARG A 635 -2.45 -30.58 -6.53
C ARG A 635 -3.16 -31.87 -6.99
N GLU A 636 -4.39 -32.08 -6.53
CA GLU A 636 -5.18 -33.28 -6.88
C GLU A 636 -5.89 -33.17 -8.21
N ASN A 637 -6.41 -31.97 -8.57
CA ASN A 637 -7.25 -31.79 -9.75
C ASN A 637 -6.54 -31.13 -10.93
N TYR A 638 -5.59 -30.21 -10.69
CA TYR A 638 -4.96 -29.37 -11.71
C TYR A 638 -3.47 -29.16 -11.40
N PRO A 639 -2.64 -30.22 -11.43
CA PRO A 639 -1.22 -30.12 -11.03
C PRO A 639 -0.38 -29.25 -11.96
N GLU A 640 -0.86 -28.98 -13.19
CA GLU A 640 -0.22 -28.09 -14.17
C GLU A 640 -0.41 -26.61 -13.85
N ALA A 641 -1.40 -26.26 -13.03
CA ALA A 641 -1.69 -24.87 -12.70
C ALA A 641 -0.68 -24.30 -11.69
N VAL A 642 -0.18 -23.10 -11.98
CA VAL A 642 0.63 -22.34 -11.03
C VAL A 642 -0.27 -21.47 -10.19
N VAL A 643 -0.19 -21.66 -8.87
CA VAL A 643 -1.07 -21.01 -7.90
C VAL A 643 -0.23 -20.14 -6.97
N GLU A 644 -0.53 -18.85 -6.97
CA GLU A 644 0.06 -17.89 -6.04
C GLU A 644 -1.01 -17.38 -5.08
N ILE A 645 -0.75 -17.53 -3.78
CA ILE A 645 -1.64 -17.04 -2.72
C ILE A 645 -1.02 -15.80 -2.10
N ASN A 646 -1.57 -14.67 -2.44
CA ASN A 646 -1.10 -13.35 -2.02
C ASN A 646 -2.07 -12.73 -1.01
N PRO A 647 -1.60 -11.80 -0.16
CA PRO A 647 -2.51 -10.93 0.57
C PRO A 647 -3.42 -10.15 -0.38
N ASP A 648 -4.63 -9.79 0.09
CA ASP A 648 -5.48 -8.89 -0.68
C ASP A 648 -4.77 -7.55 -0.91
N ARG A 649 -4.90 -6.99 -2.11
CA ARG A 649 -4.32 -5.70 -2.49
C ARG A 649 -5.11 -4.54 -1.91
N ASP A 650 -5.06 -4.40 -0.60
CA ASP A 650 -5.49 -3.19 0.07
C ASP A 650 -4.44 -2.07 -0.07
N ILE A 651 -4.79 -0.85 0.36
CA ILE A 651 -3.87 0.30 0.32
C ILE A 651 -2.53 0.01 1.03
N PHE A 652 -2.54 -0.84 2.06
CA PHE A 652 -1.33 -1.19 2.80
C PHE A 652 -0.45 -2.15 2.02
N GLU A 653 -1.03 -3.11 1.30
CA GLU A 653 -0.26 -4.02 0.46
C GLU A 653 0.35 -3.31 -0.76
N ILE A 654 -0.32 -2.29 -1.27
CA ILE A 654 0.20 -1.50 -2.39
C ILE A 654 1.36 -0.62 -1.93
N ILE A 655 1.23 0.00 -0.77
CA ILE A 655 2.27 0.88 -0.22
C ILE A 655 3.38 0.07 0.48
N PHE A 656 3.02 -1.00 1.17
CA PHE A 656 3.93 -1.89 1.92
C PHE A 656 3.76 -3.32 1.45
N PRO A 657 4.18 -3.65 0.23
CA PRO A 657 4.03 -5.02 -0.23
C PRO A 657 4.65 -5.96 0.80
N SER A 658 3.84 -6.89 1.30
CA SER A 658 4.29 -7.98 2.14
C SER A 658 5.13 -8.88 1.24
N THR A 659 6.38 -8.50 1.08
CA THR A 659 7.33 -9.35 0.39
C THR A 659 7.44 -10.63 1.21
N SER A 660 6.88 -11.72 0.68
CA SER A 660 7.29 -13.05 1.08
C SER A 660 8.84 -13.08 1.14
N GLU A 661 9.43 -13.90 1.97
CA GLU A 661 10.91 -14.07 2.08
C GLU A 661 11.52 -14.50 0.71
N GLU A 662 10.92 -14.09 -0.40
CA GLU A 662 11.31 -14.42 -1.75
C GLU A 662 12.42 -13.47 -2.21
N THR A 663 13.48 -14.07 -2.69
CA THR A 663 14.52 -13.37 -3.42
C THR A 663 14.26 -13.62 -4.90
N VAL A 664 14.08 -12.56 -5.66
CA VAL A 664 13.98 -12.63 -7.12
C VAL A 664 15.36 -12.37 -7.70
N LEU A 665 15.88 -13.36 -8.40
CA LEU A 665 17.10 -13.24 -9.17
C LEU A 665 16.72 -12.97 -10.63
N ALA A 666 17.07 -11.79 -11.14
CA ALA A 666 16.96 -11.52 -12.57
C ALA A 666 18.12 -12.19 -13.31
N TYR A 667 17.83 -13.21 -14.08
CA TYR A 667 18.78 -13.90 -14.94
C TYR A 667 18.70 -13.33 -16.36
N TYR A 668 19.72 -12.57 -16.77
CA TYR A 668 19.80 -11.95 -18.10
C TYR A 668 20.39 -12.91 -19.11
N HIS A 669 19.58 -13.29 -20.09
CA HIS A 669 20.03 -14.16 -21.18
C HIS A 669 20.44 -13.34 -22.41
N ASN A 670 21.53 -13.72 -23.03
CA ASN A 670 22.11 -12.99 -24.16
C ASN A 670 21.59 -13.49 -25.52
N GLN A 671 20.47 -14.23 -25.57
CA GLN A 671 20.00 -14.90 -26.76
C GLN A 671 18.64 -14.38 -27.21
N ASN A 672 18.55 -14.03 -28.51
CA ASN A 672 17.31 -13.64 -29.20
C ASN A 672 16.32 -14.83 -29.42
N ARG A 673 16.53 -15.98 -28.79
CA ARG A 673 15.67 -17.17 -28.93
C ARG A 673 15.18 -17.62 -27.57
N GLU A 674 13.87 -17.50 -27.36
CA GLU A 674 13.16 -17.89 -26.14
C GLU A 674 13.40 -19.36 -25.74
N GLU A 675 13.42 -20.29 -26.75
CA GLU A 675 13.66 -21.75 -26.54
C GLU A 675 15.00 -21.98 -25.80
N LYS A 676 16.05 -21.28 -26.19
CA LYS A 676 17.38 -21.43 -25.57
C LYS A 676 17.44 -20.79 -24.19
N ALA A 677 16.69 -19.70 -23.98
CA ALA A 677 16.60 -19.08 -22.66
C ALA A 677 15.89 -20.03 -21.66
N LEU A 678 14.86 -20.75 -22.11
CA LEU A 678 14.19 -21.77 -21.31
C LEU A 678 15.10 -22.99 -21.02
N GLU A 679 15.85 -23.47 -22.01
CA GLU A 679 16.84 -24.54 -21.78
C GLU A 679 17.86 -24.14 -20.73
N GLN A 680 18.43 -22.94 -20.85
CA GLN A 680 19.39 -22.41 -19.87
C GLN A 680 18.80 -22.22 -18.47
N HIS A 681 17.52 -21.86 -18.37
CA HIS A 681 16.82 -21.79 -17.09
C HIS A 681 16.75 -23.18 -16.43
N TYR A 682 16.36 -24.22 -17.17
CA TYR A 682 16.28 -25.58 -16.62
C TYR A 682 17.65 -26.11 -16.20
N ASP A 683 18.71 -25.86 -17.00
CA ASP A 683 20.08 -26.20 -16.66
C ASP A 683 20.54 -25.50 -15.36
N LEU A 684 20.25 -24.20 -15.23
CA LEU A 684 20.56 -23.42 -14.05
C LEU A 684 19.86 -23.99 -12.80
N LYS A 685 18.58 -24.32 -12.94
CA LYS A 685 17.75 -24.86 -11.86
C LYS A 685 18.30 -26.19 -11.35
N GLU A 686 18.65 -27.09 -12.26
CA GLU A 686 19.19 -28.42 -11.92
C GLU A 686 20.58 -28.32 -11.28
N GLU A 687 21.46 -27.49 -11.86
CA GLU A 687 22.81 -27.26 -11.35
C GLU A 687 22.78 -26.66 -9.92
N TRP A 688 21.96 -25.63 -9.70
CA TRP A 688 21.93 -24.95 -8.41
C TRP A 688 21.24 -25.78 -7.33
N ALA A 689 20.24 -26.56 -7.67
CA ALA A 689 19.64 -27.54 -6.74
C ALA A 689 20.64 -28.61 -6.30
N GLY A 690 21.40 -29.16 -7.26
CA GLY A 690 22.38 -30.24 -6.99
C GLY A 690 23.65 -29.75 -6.29
N THR A 691 24.21 -28.60 -6.71
CA THR A 691 25.54 -28.15 -6.25
C THR A 691 25.47 -27.27 -5.00
N PHE A 692 24.52 -26.34 -4.95
CA PHE A 692 24.43 -25.33 -3.88
C PHE A 692 23.26 -25.54 -2.93
N GLY A 693 22.34 -26.47 -3.26
CA GLY A 693 21.11 -26.71 -2.50
C GLY A 693 20.17 -25.50 -2.53
N ILE A 694 20.17 -24.74 -3.64
CA ILE A 694 19.30 -23.60 -3.89
C ILE A 694 18.10 -24.09 -4.70
N ASP A 695 16.91 -23.98 -4.14
CA ASP A 695 15.66 -24.37 -4.79
C ASP A 695 15.01 -23.18 -5.50
N ILE A 696 14.95 -23.23 -6.85
CA ILE A 696 14.25 -22.28 -7.68
C ILE A 696 12.83 -22.80 -7.88
N ARG A 697 11.86 -22.16 -7.26
CA ARG A 697 10.49 -22.67 -7.16
C ARG A 697 9.60 -22.40 -8.37
N SER A 698 9.88 -21.40 -9.17
CA SER A 698 9.00 -21.04 -10.27
C SER A 698 9.65 -21.30 -11.61
N ASP A 699 9.01 -22.15 -12.39
CA ASP A 699 9.31 -22.19 -13.83
C ASP A 699 8.64 -20.99 -14.51
N PRO A 700 9.28 -20.38 -15.53
CA PRO A 700 8.67 -19.32 -16.28
C PRO A 700 7.37 -19.86 -16.94
N PRO A 701 6.26 -19.11 -16.87
CA PRO A 701 5.01 -19.54 -17.45
C PRO A 701 5.16 -19.65 -18.97
N THR A 702 4.83 -20.84 -19.48
CA THR A 702 4.92 -21.15 -20.91
C THR A 702 3.55 -21.49 -21.48
N ARG A 703 3.42 -21.38 -22.78
CA ARG A 703 2.27 -21.88 -23.53
C ARG A 703 2.67 -22.57 -24.83
N GLU A 704 1.83 -23.48 -25.27
CA GLU A 704 1.98 -24.11 -26.58
C GLU A 704 1.40 -23.21 -27.66
N VAL A 705 2.21 -22.93 -28.68
CA VAL A 705 1.81 -22.15 -29.85
C VAL A 705 1.97 -23.00 -31.10
N VAL A 706 0.93 -23.05 -31.92
CA VAL A 706 0.98 -23.69 -33.23
C VAL A 706 1.59 -22.73 -34.24
N VAL A 707 2.77 -23.05 -34.76
CA VAL A 707 3.49 -22.23 -35.71
C VAL A 707 3.28 -22.77 -37.11
N LEU A 708 2.75 -21.93 -37.99
CA LEU A 708 2.58 -22.23 -39.40
C LEU A 708 3.83 -21.74 -40.19
N ARG A 709 4.57 -22.63 -40.80
CA ARG A 709 5.71 -22.28 -41.64
C ARG A 709 5.37 -22.48 -43.08
N SER A 710 5.52 -21.43 -43.93
CA SER A 710 5.30 -21.53 -45.37
C SER A 710 6.28 -22.52 -46.03
N ARG A 711 5.80 -23.30 -46.94
CA ARG A 711 6.61 -24.15 -47.86
C ARG A 711 6.94 -23.33 -49.10
N ASP A 712 7.95 -22.50 -49.04
CA ASP A 712 8.27 -21.50 -50.07
C ASP A 712 8.48 -22.14 -51.46
N ARG A 713 9.04 -23.40 -51.52
CA ARG A 713 9.16 -24.13 -52.78
C ARG A 713 7.82 -24.49 -53.42
N GLN A 714 6.79 -24.77 -52.57
CA GLN A 714 5.45 -25.06 -53.09
C GLN A 714 4.75 -23.76 -53.53
N LEU A 715 4.94 -22.69 -52.83
CA LEU A 715 4.42 -21.37 -53.21
C LEU A 715 4.93 -20.95 -54.59
N LEU A 716 6.22 -21.06 -54.81
CA LEU A 716 6.85 -20.73 -56.09
C LEU A 716 6.41 -21.71 -57.22
N ARG A 717 6.26 -23.00 -56.90
CA ARG A 717 5.89 -24.00 -57.87
C ARG A 717 4.49 -23.82 -58.45
N TYR A 718 3.55 -23.35 -57.61
CA TYR A 718 2.14 -23.21 -57.98
C TYR A 718 1.75 -21.75 -58.19
N ASP A 719 2.72 -20.84 -58.31
CA ASP A 719 2.51 -19.37 -58.45
C ASP A 719 1.49 -18.81 -57.41
N MET A 720 1.68 -19.17 -56.16
CA MET A 720 0.78 -18.79 -55.06
C MET A 720 1.37 -17.64 -54.28
N ASN A 721 0.60 -16.57 -54.09
CA ASN A 721 1.01 -15.40 -53.31
C ASN A 721 0.86 -15.67 -51.81
N LYS A 722 1.94 -15.50 -51.05
CA LYS A 722 1.97 -15.71 -49.62
C LYS A 722 0.99 -14.77 -48.87
N ASN A 723 0.92 -13.51 -49.27
CA ASN A 723 0.03 -12.53 -48.62
C ASN A 723 -1.45 -12.88 -48.82
N TYR A 724 -1.80 -13.36 -50.00
CA TYR A 724 -3.14 -13.87 -50.28
C TYR A 724 -3.50 -15.06 -49.37
N LEU A 725 -2.56 -16.00 -49.15
CA LEU A 725 -2.80 -17.12 -48.24
C LEU A 725 -2.97 -16.69 -46.79
N LEU A 726 -2.16 -15.72 -46.32
CA LEU A 726 -2.28 -15.18 -44.97
C LEU A 726 -3.60 -14.45 -44.79
N GLU A 727 -4.02 -13.67 -45.78
CA GLU A 727 -5.32 -13.00 -45.77
C GLU A 727 -6.48 -14.01 -45.73
N VAL A 728 -6.41 -15.09 -46.52
CA VAL A 728 -7.43 -16.13 -46.48
C VAL A 728 -7.46 -16.86 -45.14
N ILE A 729 -6.28 -17.12 -44.52
CA ILE A 729 -6.21 -17.69 -43.17
C ILE A 729 -6.86 -16.76 -42.17
N SER A 730 -6.47 -15.47 -42.14
CA SER A 730 -7.02 -14.48 -41.21
C SER A 730 -8.53 -14.37 -41.35
N GLN A 731 -9.06 -14.27 -42.58
CA GLN A 731 -10.51 -14.21 -42.84
C GLN A 731 -11.28 -15.47 -42.44
N ASN A 732 -10.61 -16.62 -42.32
CA ASN A 732 -11.24 -17.87 -41.94
C ASN A 732 -11.13 -18.23 -40.46
N ILE A 733 -10.17 -17.65 -39.75
CA ILE A 733 -9.94 -17.88 -38.30
C ILE A 733 -10.57 -16.81 -37.45
N ASN A 734 -10.49 -15.54 -37.87
CA ASN A 734 -10.95 -14.42 -37.10
C ASN A 734 -12.42 -14.11 -37.37
N LYS A 735 -13.16 -13.69 -36.33
CA LYS A 735 -14.45 -13.03 -36.48
C LYS A 735 -14.21 -11.68 -37.16
N VAL A 736 -14.84 -11.46 -38.31
CA VAL A 736 -14.66 -10.22 -39.08
C VAL A 736 -15.80 -9.29 -38.81
N GLN A 737 -15.52 -8.12 -38.22
CA GLN A 737 -16.51 -7.04 -38.13
C GLN A 737 -16.72 -6.42 -39.52
N LEU A 738 -17.94 -6.51 -40.03
CA LEU A 738 -18.29 -6.05 -41.38
C LEU A 738 -18.70 -4.59 -41.39
N SER A 739 -19.52 -4.18 -40.43
CA SER A 739 -20.07 -2.83 -40.28
C SER A 739 -20.72 -2.69 -38.89
N GLU A 740 -21.37 -1.60 -38.64
CA GLU A 740 -22.13 -1.35 -37.42
C GLU A 740 -23.60 -1.01 -37.79
N LEU A 741 -24.54 -1.50 -37.02
CA LEU A 741 -25.94 -1.14 -37.10
C LEU A 741 -26.18 0.03 -36.16
N GLY A 742 -26.48 1.19 -36.70
CA GLY A 742 -26.83 2.40 -35.95
C GLY A 742 -28.21 2.28 -35.32
N GLN A 743 -28.30 2.04 -34.02
CA GLN A 743 -29.51 2.21 -33.21
C GLN A 743 -29.51 3.59 -32.55
N MET A 744 -30.67 4.12 -32.19
CA MET A 744 -30.78 5.47 -31.58
C MET A 744 -29.83 5.74 -30.45
N ASP A 745 -29.34 4.70 -29.80
CA ASP A 745 -28.63 4.75 -28.53
C ASP A 745 -27.28 4.01 -28.54
N ARG A 746 -27.00 3.21 -29.56
CA ARG A 746 -25.77 2.45 -29.72
C ARG A 746 -25.51 2.01 -31.14
N ASP A 747 -24.27 1.82 -31.47
CA ASP A 747 -23.82 1.12 -32.66
C ASP A 747 -23.61 -0.35 -32.31
N VAL A 748 -24.35 -1.24 -32.97
CA VAL A 748 -24.27 -2.69 -32.77
C VAL A 748 -23.39 -3.28 -33.86
N PRO A 749 -22.23 -3.89 -33.54
CA PRO A 749 -21.36 -4.46 -34.56
C PRO A 749 -22.02 -5.62 -35.30
N ILE A 750 -21.83 -5.68 -36.60
CA ILE A 750 -22.24 -6.79 -37.46
C ILE A 750 -21.01 -7.66 -37.70
N VAL A 751 -21.04 -8.86 -37.19
CA VAL A 751 -19.89 -9.79 -37.20
C VAL A 751 -20.18 -11.02 -38.07
N LEU A 752 -19.27 -11.28 -38.97
CA LEU A 752 -19.29 -12.53 -39.75
C LEU A 752 -18.65 -13.64 -38.95
N THR A 753 -19.42 -14.66 -38.62
CA THR A 753 -18.97 -15.82 -37.85
C THR A 753 -19.05 -17.09 -38.69
N LYS A 754 -18.09 -17.99 -38.56
CA LYS A 754 -18.12 -19.31 -39.14
C LYS A 754 -18.30 -20.37 -38.06
N ASN A 755 -18.91 -21.50 -38.43
CA ASN A 755 -18.99 -22.64 -37.54
C ASN A 755 -17.60 -23.09 -37.13
N GLN A 756 -17.33 -23.13 -35.83
CA GLN A 756 -16.04 -23.54 -35.28
C GLN A 756 -15.79 -25.03 -35.58
N THR A 757 -14.78 -25.30 -36.38
CA THR A 757 -14.25 -26.63 -36.63
C THR A 757 -12.88 -26.76 -35.98
N GLY A 758 -12.47 -27.98 -35.61
CA GLY A 758 -11.15 -28.22 -35.03
C GLY A 758 -10.01 -27.76 -35.98
N LEU A 759 -8.86 -27.40 -35.42
CA LEU A 759 -7.71 -26.83 -36.16
C LEU A 759 -7.30 -27.63 -37.41
N SER A 760 -7.25 -28.96 -37.29
CA SER A 760 -6.90 -29.86 -38.43
C SER A 760 -7.97 -29.86 -39.50
N GLU A 761 -9.24 -29.74 -39.11
CA GLU A 761 -10.36 -29.71 -40.03
C GLU A 761 -10.49 -28.33 -40.71
N LEU A 762 -10.19 -27.27 -39.98
CA LEU A 762 -10.13 -25.92 -40.52
C LEU A 762 -9.10 -25.82 -41.67
N PHE A 763 -7.87 -26.27 -41.46
CA PHE A 763 -6.84 -26.21 -42.51
C PHE A 763 -7.12 -27.15 -43.69
N GLY A 764 -7.76 -28.28 -43.47
CA GLY A 764 -8.17 -29.18 -44.53
C GLY A 764 -9.35 -28.69 -45.37
N ASN A 765 -10.19 -27.84 -44.82
CA ASN A 765 -11.40 -27.31 -45.48
C ASN A 765 -11.16 -25.98 -46.22
N ILE A 766 -10.16 -25.21 -45.86
CA ILE A 766 -9.88 -23.92 -46.51
C ILE A 766 -9.26 -24.22 -47.92
N ARG A 767 -9.99 -23.84 -48.95
CA ARG A 767 -9.56 -23.97 -50.35
C ARG A 767 -9.09 -22.64 -50.90
N VAL A 768 -7.94 -22.64 -51.53
CA VAL A 768 -7.31 -21.51 -52.20
C VAL A 768 -7.09 -21.79 -53.69
N GLN A 769 -7.18 -20.77 -54.50
CA GLN A 769 -7.05 -20.91 -55.93
C GLN A 769 -5.82 -20.14 -56.43
N ASN A 770 -5.00 -20.74 -57.29
CA ASN A 770 -3.86 -20.06 -57.88
C ASN A 770 -4.30 -19.21 -59.10
N ASN A 771 -3.37 -18.47 -59.69
CA ASN A 771 -3.63 -17.62 -60.88
C ASN A 771 -4.08 -18.42 -62.09
N GLU A 772 -3.81 -19.72 -62.14
CA GLU A 772 -4.20 -20.64 -63.22
C GLU A 772 -5.58 -21.30 -63.00
N GLY A 773 -6.23 -20.97 -61.85
CA GLY A 773 -7.56 -21.52 -61.54
C GLY A 773 -7.52 -22.92 -60.89
N GLN A 774 -6.34 -23.43 -60.52
CA GLN A 774 -6.20 -24.71 -59.79
C GLN A 774 -6.50 -24.49 -58.29
N THR A 775 -7.29 -25.41 -57.73
CA THR A 775 -7.72 -25.33 -56.34
C THR A 775 -6.90 -26.27 -55.44
N PHE A 776 -6.37 -25.75 -54.36
CA PHE A 776 -5.58 -26.45 -53.35
C PHE A 776 -6.17 -26.26 -51.95
N THR A 777 -5.86 -27.17 -51.02
CA THR A 777 -6.09 -26.97 -49.58
C THR A 777 -4.91 -26.23 -48.99
N ILE A 778 -5.19 -25.44 -47.91
CA ILE A 778 -4.16 -24.55 -47.39
C ILE A 778 -3.02 -25.28 -46.68
N ASP A 779 -3.27 -26.51 -46.16
CA ASP A 779 -2.28 -27.39 -45.55
C ASP A 779 -1.18 -27.81 -46.54
N HIS A 780 -1.46 -27.75 -47.88
CA HIS A 780 -0.47 -28.00 -48.91
C HIS A 780 0.71 -27.00 -48.89
N PHE A 781 0.47 -25.77 -48.43
CA PHE A 781 1.43 -24.67 -48.45
C PHE A 781 2.07 -24.40 -47.11
N PHE A 782 1.63 -24.99 -45.99
CA PHE A 782 2.16 -24.79 -44.66
C PHE A 782 2.57 -26.09 -43.97
N ASN A 783 3.65 -26.00 -43.18
CA ASN A 783 3.98 -26.98 -42.15
C ASN A 783 3.51 -26.48 -40.80
N THR A 784 2.81 -27.34 -40.07
CA THR A 784 2.42 -27.06 -38.67
C THR A 784 3.47 -27.65 -37.74
N SER A 785 3.88 -26.86 -36.73
CA SER A 785 4.73 -27.36 -35.66
C SER A 785 4.28 -26.71 -34.35
N THR A 786 4.26 -27.45 -33.26
CA THR A 786 3.96 -26.94 -31.93
C THR A 786 5.26 -26.56 -31.25
N ARG A 787 5.28 -25.41 -30.59
CA ARG A 787 6.42 -24.91 -29.82
C ARG A 787 5.95 -24.34 -28.49
N GLN A 788 6.77 -24.50 -27.47
CA GLN A 788 6.60 -23.79 -26.22
C GLN A 788 7.21 -22.39 -26.31
N ARG A 789 6.46 -21.38 -25.89
CA ARG A 789 6.91 -20.00 -25.76
C ARG A 789 6.62 -19.47 -24.36
N MET A 790 7.42 -18.50 -23.89
CA MET A 790 7.13 -17.79 -22.65
C MET A 790 5.87 -16.94 -22.81
N LYS A 791 4.96 -17.01 -21.82
CA LYS A 791 3.77 -16.13 -21.78
C LYS A 791 4.13 -14.69 -21.55
N TYR A 792 5.15 -14.45 -20.72
CA TYR A 792 5.61 -13.12 -20.36
C TYR A 792 7.08 -12.97 -20.63
N ILE A 793 7.45 -11.81 -21.18
CA ILE A 793 8.84 -11.40 -21.28
C ILE A 793 9.04 -10.21 -20.36
N TYR A 794 9.92 -10.39 -19.39
CA TYR A 794 10.33 -9.34 -18.46
C TYR A 794 11.62 -8.71 -18.95
N ALA A 795 11.70 -7.38 -18.87
CA ALA A 795 12.95 -6.71 -19.16
C ALA A 795 13.12 -5.46 -18.24
N ASP A 796 14.36 -5.08 -18.02
CA ASP A 796 14.71 -3.85 -17.33
C ASP A 796 15.68 -2.98 -18.17
N GLN A 797 16.33 -2.02 -17.54
CA GLN A 797 17.32 -1.16 -18.20
C GLN A 797 18.48 -1.92 -18.87
N ARG A 798 18.76 -3.16 -18.44
CA ARG A 798 19.85 -4.01 -18.95
C ARG A 798 19.41 -4.92 -20.08
N GLY A 799 18.12 -5.17 -20.22
CA GLY A 799 17.55 -6.03 -21.25
C GLY A 799 16.58 -7.07 -20.71
N PRO A 800 16.17 -8.04 -21.54
CA PRO A 800 15.29 -9.13 -21.16
C PRO A 800 15.92 -10.05 -20.11
N TYR A 801 15.11 -10.50 -19.14
CA TYR A 801 15.54 -11.42 -18.08
C TYR A 801 14.43 -12.42 -17.71
N ILE A 802 14.82 -13.54 -17.12
CA ILE A 802 13.93 -14.50 -16.48
C ILE A 802 13.94 -14.23 -14.97
N PRO A 803 12.78 -14.00 -14.33
CA PRO A 803 12.70 -13.81 -12.89
C PRO A 803 12.72 -15.15 -12.16
N GLU A 804 13.84 -15.48 -11.52
CA GLU A 804 14.02 -16.72 -10.74
C GLU A 804 13.59 -16.46 -9.29
N LYS A 805 12.52 -17.08 -8.83
CA LYS A 805 12.03 -16.95 -7.47
C LYS A 805 12.68 -17.98 -6.53
N ILE A 806 13.46 -17.52 -5.57
CA ILE A 806 14.17 -18.33 -4.58
C ILE A 806 13.57 -18.06 -3.22
N VAL A 807 13.08 -19.10 -2.55
CA VAL A 807 12.52 -19.00 -1.20
C VAL A 807 13.59 -19.25 -0.16
N GLN A 808 13.62 -18.43 0.92
CA GLN A 808 14.59 -18.52 2.02
C GLN A 808 16.06 -18.52 1.53
N ALA A 809 16.39 -17.67 0.56
CA ALA A 809 17.74 -17.60 0.02
C ALA A 809 18.75 -17.20 1.10
N ASN A 810 19.75 -18.05 1.32
CA ASN A 810 20.98 -17.61 1.96
C ASN A 810 21.75 -16.78 0.94
N LEU A 811 21.78 -15.45 1.14
CA LEU A 811 22.42 -14.51 0.20
C LEU A 811 23.92 -14.82 -0.02
N GLU A 812 24.62 -15.37 0.98
CA GLU A 812 26.03 -15.74 0.83
C GLU A 812 26.19 -16.92 -0.14
N LYS A 813 25.37 -17.97 0.03
CA LYS A 813 25.38 -19.11 -0.92
C LYS A 813 24.96 -18.70 -2.33
N LEU A 814 23.99 -17.76 -2.43
CA LEU A 814 23.55 -17.25 -3.71
C LEU A 814 24.67 -16.45 -4.43
N ASP A 815 25.42 -15.66 -3.68
CA ASP A 815 26.56 -14.92 -4.23
C ASP A 815 27.71 -15.84 -4.65
N GLU A 816 27.97 -16.93 -3.88
CA GLU A 816 28.89 -18.00 -4.26
C GLU A 816 28.45 -18.69 -5.56
N ALA A 817 27.16 -19.05 -5.69
CA ALA A 817 26.61 -19.70 -6.88
C ALA A 817 26.72 -18.80 -8.13
N ILE A 818 26.37 -17.51 -7.99
CA ILE A 818 26.50 -16.50 -9.05
C ILE A 818 27.97 -16.33 -9.46
N THR A 819 28.86 -16.28 -8.50
CA THR A 819 30.30 -16.12 -8.78
C THR A 819 30.88 -17.34 -9.48
N ALA A 820 30.47 -18.54 -9.10
CA ALA A 820 30.85 -19.79 -9.77
C ALA A 820 30.34 -19.80 -11.21
N ARG A 821 29.07 -19.51 -11.43
CA ARG A 821 28.45 -19.49 -12.75
C ARG A 821 29.06 -18.43 -13.67
N LYS A 822 29.36 -17.25 -13.18
CA LYS A 822 30.04 -16.18 -13.95
C LYS A 822 31.47 -16.56 -14.38
N LYS A 823 32.15 -17.42 -13.65
CA LYS A 823 33.46 -17.93 -14.06
C LYS A 823 33.35 -18.88 -15.25
N GLU A 824 32.29 -19.68 -15.29
CA GLU A 824 32.04 -20.63 -16.34
C GLU A 824 31.39 -19.99 -17.58
N PHE A 825 30.44 -19.07 -17.35
CA PHE A 825 29.71 -18.31 -18.36
C PHE A 825 29.84 -16.79 -18.16
N PRO A 826 30.94 -16.17 -18.61
CA PRO A 826 31.20 -14.74 -18.38
C PRO A 826 30.20 -13.78 -19.03
N THR A 827 29.43 -14.26 -20.00
CA THR A 827 28.41 -13.47 -20.71
C THR A 827 27.06 -13.42 -19.96
N GLU A 828 26.84 -14.30 -19.02
CA GLU A 828 25.63 -14.33 -18.20
C GLU A 828 25.69 -13.27 -17.11
N ASN A 829 24.61 -12.50 -16.95
CA ASN A 829 24.49 -11.47 -15.94
C ASN A 829 23.33 -11.79 -15.00
N PHE A 830 23.53 -11.43 -13.73
CA PHE A 830 22.55 -11.64 -12.68
C PHE A 830 22.35 -10.35 -11.89
N SER A 831 21.13 -10.10 -11.45
CA SER A 831 20.79 -9.02 -10.53
C SER A 831 19.87 -9.57 -9.44
N ILE A 832 20.27 -9.41 -8.18
CA ILE A 832 19.51 -9.87 -7.04
C ILE A 832 18.56 -8.74 -6.61
N ARG A 833 17.28 -9.07 -6.50
CA ARG A 833 16.24 -8.25 -5.89
C ARG A 833 15.68 -9.01 -4.71
N SER A 834 15.97 -8.56 -3.53
CA SER A 834 15.57 -9.28 -2.31
C SER A 834 14.96 -8.31 -1.31
N SER A 835 13.81 -8.70 -0.77
CA SER A 835 13.20 -8.02 0.38
C SER A 835 14.15 -7.92 1.57
N VAL A 836 15.04 -8.92 1.72
CA VAL A 836 16.07 -8.91 2.76
C VAL A 836 17.06 -7.75 2.56
N MET A 837 17.45 -7.45 1.31
CA MET A 837 18.33 -6.32 1.00
C MET A 837 17.63 -4.99 1.24
N GLU A 838 16.38 -4.84 0.83
CA GLU A 838 15.57 -3.65 1.08
C GLU A 838 15.34 -3.43 2.57
N ASN A 839 15.04 -4.49 3.33
CA ASN A 839 14.91 -4.43 4.79
C ASN A 839 16.22 -3.99 5.46
N ARG A 840 17.38 -4.50 4.99
CA ARG A 840 18.70 -4.06 5.47
C ARG A 840 18.98 -2.60 5.14
N ALA A 841 18.60 -2.14 3.94
CA ALA A 841 18.75 -0.74 3.54
C ALA A 841 17.93 0.19 4.46
N MET A 842 16.65 -0.13 4.70
CA MET A 842 15.79 0.61 5.63
C MET A 842 16.36 0.67 7.05
N VAL A 843 16.81 -0.48 7.61
CA VAL A 843 17.44 -0.53 8.94
C VAL A 843 18.69 0.35 8.98
N ARG A 844 19.49 0.35 7.92
CA ARG A 844 20.68 1.20 7.81
C ARG A 844 20.34 2.68 7.80
N GLU A 845 19.32 3.09 7.04
CA GLU A 845 18.87 4.48 6.97
C GLU A 845 18.35 4.99 8.32
N ILE A 846 17.46 4.23 8.97
CA ILE A 846 16.95 4.60 10.30
C ILE A 846 18.08 4.61 11.34
N SER A 847 19.08 3.70 11.23
CA SER A 847 20.24 3.69 12.12
C SER A 847 21.13 4.93 11.91
N LEU A 848 21.25 5.40 10.68
CA LEU A 848 21.97 6.64 10.36
C LEU A 848 21.23 7.87 10.90
N ALA A 849 19.90 7.92 10.72
CA ALA A 849 19.06 8.96 11.31
C ALA A 849 19.19 8.99 12.85
N LEU A 850 19.23 7.80 13.48
CA LEU A 850 19.46 7.67 14.92
C LEU A 850 20.81 8.22 15.34
N LEU A 851 21.88 7.96 14.58
CA LEU A 851 23.20 8.49 14.86
C LEU A 851 23.21 10.03 14.78
N VAL A 852 22.58 10.60 13.76
CA VAL A 852 22.40 12.07 13.63
C VAL A 852 21.59 12.64 14.81
N ALA A 853 20.52 11.95 15.22
CA ALA A 853 19.73 12.33 16.39
C ALA A 853 20.58 12.37 17.68
N ILE A 854 21.41 11.35 17.90
CA ILE A 854 22.32 11.28 19.04
C ILE A 854 23.36 12.42 19.00
N LEU A 855 23.88 12.75 17.81
CA LEU A 855 24.80 13.87 17.65
C LEU A 855 24.14 15.22 17.97
N LEU A 856 22.95 15.48 17.43
CA LEU A 856 22.19 16.70 17.73
C LEU A 856 21.89 16.82 19.22
N LEU A 857 21.47 15.72 19.82
CA LEU A 857 21.20 15.64 21.25
C LEU A 857 22.47 15.92 22.08
N TYR A 858 23.64 15.39 21.69
CA TYR A 858 24.92 15.70 22.32
C TYR A 858 25.19 17.20 22.28
N LEU A 859 25.02 17.86 21.14
CA LEU A 859 25.26 19.30 20.98
C LEU A 859 24.31 20.13 21.86
N ILE A 860 23.03 19.80 21.91
CA ILE A 860 22.03 20.52 22.73
C ILE A 860 22.35 20.37 24.23
N ILE A 861 22.66 19.14 24.69
CA ILE A 861 23.01 18.89 26.10
C ILE A 861 24.34 19.57 26.46
N ALA A 862 25.33 19.59 25.54
CA ALA A 862 26.60 20.28 25.76
C ALA A 862 26.42 21.79 25.94
N ALA A 863 25.56 22.39 25.11
CA ALA A 863 25.21 23.81 25.25
C ALA A 863 24.45 24.09 26.55
N GLN A 864 23.57 23.19 26.98
CA GLN A 864 22.76 23.35 28.21
C GLN A 864 23.61 23.28 29.47
N PHE A 865 24.56 22.32 29.54
CA PHE A 865 25.39 22.11 30.73
C PHE A 865 26.74 22.86 30.67
N GLU A 866 27.04 23.54 29.57
CA GLU A 866 28.35 24.18 29.32
C GLU A 866 29.52 23.19 29.60
N SER A 867 29.32 21.93 29.25
CA SER A 867 30.24 20.83 29.53
C SER A 867 30.24 19.80 28.41
N LEU A 868 31.41 19.40 27.93
CA LEU A 868 31.56 18.33 26.94
C LEU A 868 31.46 16.93 27.56
N VAL A 869 31.65 16.77 28.86
CA VAL A 869 31.65 15.50 29.58
C VAL A 869 30.24 15.06 29.99
N THR A 870 29.43 16.00 30.44
CA THR A 870 28.07 15.73 30.92
C THR A 870 27.17 15.08 29.87
N PRO A 871 27.16 15.55 28.60
CA PRO A 871 26.39 14.89 27.54
C PRO A 871 26.79 13.42 27.32
N PHE A 872 28.10 13.13 27.36
CA PHE A 872 28.59 11.78 27.19
C PHE A 872 28.04 10.84 28.27
N ILE A 873 27.96 11.31 29.52
CA ILE A 873 27.38 10.55 30.63
C ILE A 873 25.90 10.21 30.35
N VAL A 874 25.14 11.19 29.91
CA VAL A 874 23.70 11.03 29.63
C VAL A 874 23.47 10.10 28.45
N ILE A 875 24.24 10.23 27.38
CA ILE A 875 24.09 9.41 26.17
C ILE A 875 24.40 7.93 26.43
N MET A 876 25.23 7.61 27.45
CA MET A 876 25.51 6.21 27.85
C MET A 876 24.25 5.43 28.29
N GLU A 877 23.14 6.13 28.52
CA GLU A 877 21.83 5.52 28.80
C GLU A 877 21.22 4.85 27.58
N ILE A 878 21.46 5.40 26.37
CA ILE A 878 20.84 4.97 25.11
C ILE A 878 21.09 3.49 24.80
N PRO A 879 22.33 2.96 24.78
CA PRO A 879 22.56 1.56 24.42
C PRO A 879 21.85 0.59 25.36
N VAL A 880 21.78 0.89 26.64
CA VAL A 880 21.14 0.01 27.64
C VAL A 880 19.62 0.03 27.49
N SER A 881 19.05 1.18 27.19
CA SER A 881 17.61 1.34 26.92
C SER A 881 17.20 0.64 25.63
N ILE A 882 17.98 0.76 24.57
CA ILE A 882 17.76 0.04 23.31
C ILE A 882 17.83 -1.48 23.54
N ALA A 883 18.79 -1.96 24.35
CA ALA A 883 18.83 -3.37 24.71
C ALA A 883 17.55 -3.83 25.41
N GLY A 884 16.95 -2.98 26.24
CA GLY A 884 15.64 -3.21 26.86
C GLY A 884 14.51 -3.36 25.84
N ALA A 885 14.49 -2.50 24.81
CA ALA A 885 13.53 -2.60 23.71
C ALA A 885 13.68 -3.92 22.95
N LEU A 886 14.93 -4.28 22.56
CA LEU A 886 15.22 -5.51 21.82
C LEU A 886 14.84 -6.77 22.60
N LEU A 887 15.12 -6.78 23.91
CA LEU A 887 14.70 -7.87 24.79
C LEU A 887 13.17 -7.99 24.89
N ALA A 888 12.46 -6.86 24.98
CA ALA A 888 11.00 -6.88 25.02
C ALA A 888 10.40 -7.39 23.70
N LEU A 889 10.94 -6.98 22.56
CA LEU A 889 10.53 -7.49 21.25
C LEU A 889 10.78 -8.99 21.13
N TRP A 890 11.95 -9.47 21.58
CA TRP A 890 12.30 -10.88 21.54
C TRP A 890 11.40 -11.73 22.46
N LEU A 891 11.13 -11.27 23.66
CA LEU A 891 10.24 -11.97 24.62
C LEU A 891 8.79 -12.05 24.13
N THR A 892 8.32 -11.06 23.38
CA THR A 892 6.95 -11.03 22.83
C THR A 892 6.82 -11.69 21.47
N GLY A 893 7.93 -12.16 20.87
CA GLY A 893 7.94 -12.73 19.51
C GLY A 893 7.67 -11.70 18.40
N SER A 894 7.84 -10.41 18.70
CA SER A 894 7.70 -9.34 17.73
C SER A 894 8.96 -9.19 16.86
N THR A 895 8.85 -8.46 15.73
CA THR A 895 9.95 -8.30 14.77
C THR A 895 10.60 -6.92 14.88
N ILE A 896 11.84 -6.80 14.38
CA ILE A 896 12.45 -5.49 14.14
C ILE A 896 11.86 -4.95 12.83
N ASN A 897 11.09 -3.89 12.94
CA ASN A 897 10.44 -3.23 11.81
C ASN A 897 10.45 -1.70 12.00
N ALA A 898 9.99 -0.96 11.00
CA ALA A 898 9.98 0.50 11.07
C ALA A 898 9.31 1.03 12.34
N MET A 899 8.18 0.46 12.74
CA MET A 899 7.45 0.87 13.95
C MET A 899 8.22 0.62 15.23
N SER A 900 8.85 -0.56 15.39
CA SER A 900 9.66 -0.87 16.56
C SER A 900 10.92 0.01 16.66
N MET A 901 11.55 0.32 15.51
CA MET A 901 12.72 1.21 15.47
C MET A 901 12.35 2.64 15.88
N ILE A 902 11.19 3.15 15.45
CA ILE A 902 10.70 4.45 15.90
C ILE A 902 10.42 4.43 17.40
N GLY A 903 9.79 3.39 17.92
CA GLY A 903 9.63 3.25 19.36
C GLY A 903 10.95 3.36 20.13
N MET A 904 12.04 2.77 19.61
CA MET A 904 13.38 2.92 20.17
C MET A 904 13.89 4.36 20.08
N VAL A 905 13.71 5.03 18.94
CA VAL A 905 14.11 6.43 18.74
C VAL A 905 13.36 7.36 19.69
N VAL A 906 12.06 7.21 19.77
CA VAL A 906 11.18 8.01 20.67
C VAL A 906 11.61 7.89 22.13
N THR A 907 11.93 6.68 22.56
CA THR A 907 12.31 6.42 23.94
C THR A 907 13.59 7.16 24.33
N ILE A 908 14.53 7.35 23.40
CA ILE A 908 15.75 8.12 23.66
C ILE A 908 15.39 9.54 24.11
N GLY A 909 14.46 10.21 23.41
CA GLY A 909 14.02 11.55 23.78
C GLY A 909 13.36 11.63 25.16
N ILE A 910 12.57 10.61 25.53
CA ILE A 910 11.86 10.57 26.80
C ILE A 910 12.80 10.29 27.98
N ILE A 911 13.60 9.25 27.90
CA ILE A 911 14.44 8.79 29.03
C ILE A 911 15.53 9.81 29.36
N ILE A 912 16.15 10.38 28.35
CA ILE A 912 17.20 11.39 28.53
C ILE A 912 16.70 12.61 29.28
N ASN A 913 15.44 13.01 29.10
CA ASN A 913 14.82 14.10 29.84
C ASN A 913 14.91 13.90 31.36
N ASP A 914 14.57 12.71 31.83
CA ASP A 914 14.65 12.36 33.27
C ASP A 914 16.07 12.46 33.80
N SER A 915 17.05 12.02 33.04
CA SER A 915 18.46 12.07 33.41
C SER A 915 19.04 13.50 33.40
N ILE A 916 18.65 14.33 32.45
CA ILE A 916 19.02 15.79 32.42
C ILE A 916 18.54 16.49 33.67
N ILE A 917 17.25 16.40 33.99
CA ILE A 917 16.66 17.09 35.14
C ILE A 917 17.27 16.58 36.47
N LYS A 918 17.61 15.30 36.53
CA LYS A 918 18.25 14.72 37.71
C LYS A 918 19.69 15.21 37.89
N ILE A 919 20.49 15.23 36.84
CA ILE A 919 21.88 15.73 36.88
C ILE A 919 21.88 17.23 37.25
N ASP A 920 20.97 18.02 36.70
CA ASP A 920 20.81 19.44 37.04
C ASP A 920 20.52 19.60 38.55
N THR A 921 19.62 18.77 39.09
CA THR A 921 19.30 18.80 40.56
C THR A 921 20.52 18.44 41.40
N ILE A 922 21.31 17.42 41.00
CA ILE A 922 22.54 16.99 41.69
C ILE A 922 23.58 18.11 41.62
N ASN A 923 23.76 18.76 40.47
CA ASN A 923 24.67 19.88 40.29
C ASN A 923 24.34 21.07 41.20
N ARG A 924 23.07 21.48 41.29
CA ARG A 924 22.63 22.55 42.15
C ARG A 924 22.87 22.27 43.64
N LEU A 925 22.60 21.01 44.07
CA LEU A 925 22.88 20.58 45.44
C LEU A 925 24.38 20.57 45.75
N HIS A 926 25.22 20.15 44.80
CA HIS A 926 26.66 20.15 44.96
C HIS A 926 27.21 21.57 45.01
N LEU A 927 26.73 22.50 44.15
CA LEU A 927 27.09 23.91 44.18
C LEU A 927 26.65 24.62 45.47
N SER A 928 25.59 24.16 46.13
CA SER A 928 25.17 24.64 47.46
C SER A 928 26.02 24.14 48.63
N GLY A 929 27.09 23.40 48.35
CA GLY A 929 28.08 22.96 49.36
C GLY A 929 27.89 21.53 49.88
N ILE A 930 26.92 20.78 49.36
CA ILE A 930 26.72 19.35 49.78
C ILE A 930 27.78 18.42 49.12
N PRO A 931 28.39 17.48 49.86
CA PRO A 931 29.32 16.53 49.28
C PRO A 931 28.73 15.77 48.11
N LEU A 932 29.50 15.54 47.02
CA LEU A 932 28.98 15.00 45.74
C LEU A 932 28.24 13.66 45.92
N LYS A 933 28.66 12.75 46.77
CA LYS A 933 28.00 11.46 47.05
C LYS A 933 26.63 11.66 47.69
N GLU A 934 26.54 12.60 48.65
CA GLU A 934 25.32 12.94 49.37
C GLU A 934 24.39 13.75 48.49
N ALA A 935 24.91 14.67 47.67
CA ALA A 935 24.16 15.43 46.67
C ALA A 935 23.53 14.47 45.62
N THR A 936 24.24 13.43 45.22
CA THR A 936 23.73 12.40 44.31
C THR A 936 22.59 11.58 44.93
N HIS A 937 22.69 11.22 46.22
CA HIS A 937 21.65 10.47 46.92
C HIS A 937 20.40 11.33 47.12
N ILE A 938 20.55 12.56 47.68
CA ILE A 938 19.45 13.50 47.93
C ILE A 938 18.77 13.92 46.64
N GLY A 939 19.56 14.24 45.60
CA GLY A 939 19.03 14.60 44.28
C GLY A 939 18.20 13.47 43.65
N GLY A 940 18.69 12.23 43.79
CA GLY A 940 17.93 11.05 43.36
C GLY A 940 16.64 10.82 44.15
N GLN A 941 16.65 10.99 45.48
CA GLN A 941 15.44 10.92 46.31
C GLN A 941 14.41 12.00 45.95
N LYS A 942 14.84 13.23 45.73
CA LYS A 942 13.95 14.33 45.32
C LYS A 942 13.25 14.07 43.98
N ARG A 943 13.96 13.40 43.03
CA ARG A 943 13.43 13.12 41.67
C ARG A 943 12.81 11.74 41.53
N LEU A 944 12.84 10.89 42.57
CA LEU A 944 12.37 9.49 42.51
C LEU A 944 10.87 9.42 42.10
N TYR A 945 10.02 10.13 42.77
CA TYR A 945 8.58 10.08 42.54
C TYR A 945 8.17 10.67 41.17
N PRO A 946 8.67 11.87 40.78
CA PRO A 946 8.43 12.39 39.43
C PRO A 946 8.83 11.41 38.33
N ILE A 947 10.08 10.87 38.37
CA ILE A 947 10.58 9.91 37.35
C ILE A 947 9.72 8.65 37.28
N LEU A 948 9.37 8.05 38.42
CA LEU A 948 8.51 6.86 38.44
C LEU A 948 7.11 7.19 37.90
N MET A 949 6.59 8.37 38.20
CA MET A 949 5.26 8.80 37.75
C MET A 949 5.25 9.01 36.24
N THR A 950 6.25 9.74 35.71
CA THR A 950 6.36 9.96 34.24
C THR A 950 6.54 8.66 33.48
N SER A 951 7.45 7.79 33.91
CA SER A 951 7.67 6.49 33.28
C SER A 951 6.41 5.62 33.30
N LEU A 952 5.70 5.58 34.43
CA LEU A 952 4.51 4.75 34.57
C LEU A 952 3.31 5.31 33.79
N THR A 953 3.15 6.65 33.72
CA THR A 953 2.11 7.29 32.90
C THR A 953 2.32 7.01 31.42
N THR A 954 3.56 7.09 30.94
CA THR A 954 3.90 6.79 29.53
C THR A 954 3.70 5.31 29.19
N ILE A 955 4.15 4.38 30.06
CA ILE A 955 3.93 2.94 29.87
C ILE A 955 2.43 2.64 29.78
N LEU A 956 1.62 3.18 30.70
CA LEU A 956 0.18 2.90 30.70
C LEU A 956 -0.57 3.60 29.57
N ALA A 957 -0.12 4.77 29.13
CA ALA A 957 -0.67 5.42 27.95
C ALA A 957 -0.49 4.55 26.68
N MET A 958 0.58 3.73 26.63
CA MET A 958 0.85 2.82 25.49
C MET A 958 0.22 1.42 25.64
N THR A 959 -0.20 1.03 26.86
CA THR A 959 -0.79 -0.30 27.12
C THR A 959 -2.03 -0.62 26.26
N PRO A 960 -2.91 0.32 25.89
CA PRO A 960 -4.05 0.02 25.02
C PRO A 960 -3.66 -0.57 23.65
N TYR A 961 -2.47 -0.24 23.12
CA TYR A 961 -1.98 -0.84 21.89
C TYR A 961 -1.63 -2.33 22.01
N LEU A 962 -1.31 -2.81 23.21
CA LEU A 962 -1.00 -4.23 23.44
C LEU A 962 -2.26 -5.11 23.42
N ILE A 963 -3.40 -4.54 23.77
CA ILE A 963 -4.68 -5.25 23.98
C ILE A 963 -5.59 -5.13 22.75
N GLY A 964 -5.45 -4.08 21.95
CA GLY A 964 -6.30 -3.82 20.80
C GLY A 964 -6.02 -4.77 19.62
N ASP A 965 -7.09 -5.26 18.98
CA ASP A 965 -7.02 -6.12 17.78
C ASP A 965 -7.40 -5.39 16.49
N SER A 966 -7.71 -4.08 16.57
CA SER A 966 -7.98 -3.28 15.38
C SER A 966 -6.72 -3.11 14.54
N PHE A 967 -6.90 -2.97 13.23
CA PHE A 967 -5.79 -2.79 12.29
C PHE A 967 -4.79 -1.71 12.72
N GLY A 968 -5.28 -0.52 13.12
CA GLY A 968 -4.42 0.58 13.58
C GLY A 968 -3.66 0.27 14.87
N THR A 969 -4.26 -0.48 15.80
CA THR A 969 -3.59 -0.86 17.06
C THR A 969 -2.52 -1.94 16.82
N VAL A 970 -2.79 -2.93 15.97
CA VAL A 970 -1.83 -3.98 15.62
C VAL A 970 -0.61 -3.40 14.89
N LEU A 971 -0.81 -2.44 13.99
CA LEU A 971 0.27 -1.74 13.32
C LEU A 971 1.23 -1.06 14.32
N GLN A 972 0.69 -0.50 15.40
CA GLN A 972 1.45 0.23 16.43
C GLN A 972 1.98 -0.66 17.57
N LYS A 973 1.60 -1.94 17.62
CA LYS A 973 1.97 -2.85 18.70
C LYS A 973 3.51 -3.01 18.87
N PRO A 974 4.33 -3.19 17.80
CA PRO A 974 5.78 -3.28 17.97
C PRO A 974 6.41 -1.99 18.49
N LEU A 975 5.88 -0.83 18.11
CA LEU A 975 6.28 0.48 18.64
C LEU A 975 6.02 0.54 20.15
N ALA A 976 4.81 0.18 20.59
CA ALA A 976 4.46 0.18 22.02
C ALA A 976 5.33 -0.79 22.81
N ILE A 977 5.57 -2.00 22.31
CA ILE A 977 6.43 -3.01 22.98
C ILE A 977 7.86 -2.49 23.14
N SER A 978 8.46 -1.94 22.08
CA SER A 978 9.81 -1.40 22.12
C SER A 978 9.92 -0.21 23.08
N LEU A 979 8.92 0.69 23.07
CA LEU A 979 8.87 1.83 23.96
C LEU A 979 8.71 1.39 25.42
N ILE A 980 7.78 0.50 25.72
CA ILE A 980 7.58 -0.03 27.09
C ILE A 980 8.84 -0.75 27.59
N GLY A 981 9.43 -1.62 26.79
CA GLY A 981 10.64 -2.35 27.14
C GLY A 981 11.83 -1.45 27.44
N SER A 982 12.05 -0.45 26.58
CA SER A 982 13.12 0.52 26.80
C SER A 982 12.82 1.46 27.98
N MET A 983 11.57 1.87 28.22
CA MET A 983 11.19 2.70 29.37
C MET A 983 11.40 1.98 30.70
N ILE A 984 11.09 0.68 30.79
CA ILE A 984 11.32 -0.11 32.01
C ILE A 984 12.82 -0.15 32.35
N VAL A 985 13.64 -0.51 31.37
CA VAL A 985 15.09 -0.61 31.55
C VAL A 985 15.69 0.78 31.74
N GLY A 986 15.32 1.76 30.92
CA GLY A 986 15.83 3.13 30.96
C GLY A 986 15.53 3.84 32.28
N THR A 987 14.34 3.66 32.85
CA THR A 987 14.02 4.21 34.18
C THR A 987 14.96 3.68 35.25
N LEU A 988 15.28 2.38 35.22
CA LEU A 988 16.25 1.80 36.14
C LEU A 988 17.66 2.35 35.92
N VAL A 989 18.04 2.53 34.66
CA VAL A 989 19.35 3.09 34.27
C VAL A 989 19.43 4.56 34.72
N SER A 990 18.41 5.36 34.47
CA SER A 990 18.33 6.75 34.94
C SER A 990 18.40 6.85 36.45
N LEU A 991 17.73 5.98 37.19
CA LEU A 991 17.72 6.01 38.66
C LEU A 991 19.06 5.59 39.29
N PHE A 992 19.77 4.63 38.74
CA PHE A 992 20.91 4.01 39.38
C PHE A 992 22.25 4.11 38.62
N PHE A 993 22.22 3.94 37.29
CA PHE A 993 23.45 3.89 36.50
C PHE A 993 24.01 5.30 36.24
N ILE A 994 23.20 6.22 35.77
CA ILE A 994 23.61 7.58 35.41
C ILE A 994 24.18 8.34 36.62
N PRO A 995 23.54 8.34 37.81
CA PRO A 995 24.13 8.99 39.01
C PRO A 995 25.45 8.41 39.42
N LYS A 996 25.63 7.09 39.28
CA LYS A 996 26.88 6.42 39.59
C LYS A 996 28.00 6.80 38.61
N LEU A 997 27.68 6.81 37.31
CA LEU A 997 28.63 7.20 36.26
C LEU A 997 29.03 8.68 36.41
N TYR A 998 28.07 9.55 36.70
CA TYR A 998 28.29 10.98 36.98
C TYR A 998 29.22 11.18 38.19
N TYR A 999 28.95 10.49 39.31
CA TYR A 999 29.81 10.50 40.47
C TYR A 999 31.22 10.08 40.17
N TRP A 1000 31.39 8.95 39.48
CA TRP A 1000 32.72 8.40 39.14
C TRP A 1000 33.55 9.32 38.23
N MET A 1001 32.97 9.87 37.20
CA MET A 1001 33.67 10.77 36.27
C MET A 1001 34.04 12.09 36.91
N LYS A 1002 33.12 12.73 37.67
CA LYS A 1002 33.40 14.00 38.35
C LYS A 1002 34.36 13.84 39.51
N TYR A 1003 34.31 12.73 40.22
CA TYR A 1003 35.27 12.43 41.28
C TYR A 1003 36.68 12.16 40.70
N SER A 1004 36.81 11.50 39.58
CA SER A 1004 38.09 11.31 38.87
C SER A 1004 38.69 12.64 38.38
N SER A 1005 37.84 13.56 37.84
CA SER A 1005 38.31 14.88 37.42
C SER A 1005 38.84 15.71 38.57
N GLN A 1006 38.14 15.73 39.68
CA GLN A 1006 38.59 16.47 40.91
C GLN A 1006 39.90 15.87 41.51
N LYS A 1007 40.18 14.60 41.27
CA LYS A 1007 41.42 13.93 41.72
C LYS A 1007 42.58 14.21 40.76
N LEU A 1008 42.34 14.56 39.53
CA LEU A 1008 43.34 14.96 38.54
C LEU A 1008 43.72 16.44 38.65
N GLU A 1009 42.82 17.28 39.20
CA GLU A 1009 43.06 18.69 39.42
C GLU A 1009 43.76 18.99 40.79
N LYS A 1010 43.79 18.02 41.68
CA LYS A 1010 44.61 18.04 42.92
C LYS A 1010 45.94 17.26 42.72
#